data_db0c852856eb91e2f53b4091239fb9ba
#
_entry.id   db0c852856eb91e2f53b4091239fb9ba
#
_cell.length_a   1.000
_cell.length_b   1.000
_cell.length_c   1.000
_cell.angle_alpha   90.00
_cell.angle_beta   90.00
_cell.angle_gamma   90.00
#
_symmetry.space_group_name_H-M   'P 1'
#
loop_
_entity.id
_entity.type
_entity.pdbx_description
1 polymer ?
#
loop_
_entity_poly.entity_id
_entity_poly.type
_entity_poly.pdbx_seq_one_letter_code
_entity_poly.pdbx_strand_id
1 'polypeptide(L)'
;MNFKLTSKYQPTGDQPQAIQQLTDGVRRGDPAQVLLGVTGSGKTFTVANVIQNIQKPTLILSHNKTLAAQLYEEMKGFFPENAVEYYVSYYDYYQPEAYLPSSDLYIEKDLSINDEIDRLRLSAVSALLSGRSDVVVVSSVSCIYGMGGPAAMTNSIISIQKGQHIDRNDFLRKLVEALYVRNDIDLQRGNFRVKGDTVDIAMAYSNNVLRITWWDDEIETIEEVDSTTFHQLESFEEYHIYPANLFVTSKEQTERAIHAIQDDLVKQIDYFEEIGDQLKAQRIKERVEYDMEMIKELGYCSGIENYSRYFDGRQAGERPYCLLDFFPKDYLMVIDESHVSVPQISAMYGGDRARKRNLVEYGFRLPAAFDNRPLRFEEFQDMLHQVIYVSATPADYELQEAEGVVVEQLIRPTGLLDPEIDVRPSENQIDDLLDEILQRTERGERVLVTTLTKRMAEELTEYLLNHDVRANYIHSDIGTLERVKIMNDLRAGMFDVLVGVNLLREGLDLPEVSLVAILDADKEGFLRSHRSLTQTAGRAARNIHGKVIMYADTITDSMRKTIDETARRRSIQLKYNEEHHITPTQIVKDIKNALPTDKEKMKEKRYSTVAAQQAYMEPLGGAFAADPIVQQMTHEQLEKSIADTTAMMKQAAKDLDFLQAAQYRDEIIRLQTLLEQK
;
A
#
# COMPACT_ATOMS: atom_id res chain seq x y z
N MET A 1 11.30 21.13 -14.75
CA MET A 1 10.44 22.07 -13.99
C MET A 1 10.84 21.98 -12.53
N ASN A 2 10.54 23.01 -11.73
CA ASN A 2 10.82 22.99 -10.29
C ASN A 2 9.52 22.80 -9.51
N PHE A 3 9.60 22.17 -8.35
CA PHE A 3 8.47 22.10 -7.42
C PHE A 3 8.05 23.48 -6.96
N LYS A 4 6.75 23.75 -7.00
CA LYS A 4 6.14 25.00 -6.56
C LYS A 4 4.99 24.69 -5.61
N LEU A 5 5.24 24.87 -4.32
CA LEU A 5 4.24 24.66 -3.28
C LEU A 5 3.17 25.74 -3.33
N THR A 6 1.92 25.32 -3.38
CA THR A 6 0.75 26.18 -3.27
C THR A 6 0.00 25.82 -1.99
N SER A 7 -0.11 26.74 -1.05
CA SER A 7 -0.82 26.52 0.21
C SER A 7 -1.41 27.79 0.77
N LYS A 8 -2.57 27.67 1.40
CA LYS A 8 -3.18 28.72 2.22
C LYS A 8 -2.56 28.81 3.62
N TYR A 9 -1.80 27.77 4.00
CA TYR A 9 -1.17 27.66 5.31
C TYR A 9 0.27 28.12 5.26
N GLN A 10 0.74 28.65 6.38
CA GLN A 10 2.16 28.93 6.62
C GLN A 10 2.66 27.98 7.71
N PRO A 11 3.94 27.59 7.68
CA PRO A 11 4.53 26.77 8.74
C PRO A 11 4.41 27.44 10.10
N THR A 12 3.89 26.71 11.08
CA THR A 12 3.65 27.18 12.45
C THR A 12 4.17 26.18 13.47
N GLY A 13 4.29 26.60 14.72
CA GLY A 13 4.76 25.75 15.80
C GLY A 13 6.22 25.36 15.60
N ASP A 14 6.49 24.08 15.67
CA ASP A 14 7.78 23.46 15.44
C ASP A 14 8.03 23.07 13.95
N GLN A 15 7.03 23.26 13.08
CA GLN A 15 7.16 22.97 11.65
C GLN A 15 8.33 23.72 10.97
N PRO A 16 8.54 25.06 11.17
CA PRO A 16 9.68 25.73 10.54
C PRO A 16 11.02 25.12 10.88
N GLN A 17 11.23 24.74 12.14
CA GLN A 17 12.46 24.09 12.60
C GLN A 17 12.59 22.69 12.02
N ALA A 18 11.50 21.90 12.00
CA ALA A 18 11.49 20.55 11.44
C ALA A 18 11.80 20.57 9.93
N ILE A 19 11.18 21.49 9.17
CA ILE A 19 11.44 21.70 7.74
C ILE A 19 12.92 22.02 7.50
N GLN A 20 13.47 22.93 8.28
CA GLN A 20 14.87 23.34 8.14
C GLN A 20 15.81 22.15 8.46
N GLN A 21 15.63 21.47 9.58
CA GLN A 21 16.48 20.35 10.00
C GLN A 21 16.47 19.21 8.97
N LEU A 22 15.28 18.81 8.50
CA LEU A 22 15.14 17.75 7.48
C LEU A 22 15.78 18.20 6.14
N THR A 23 15.53 19.44 5.70
CA THR A 23 16.11 19.98 4.48
C THR A 23 17.64 20.01 4.55
N ASP A 24 18.19 20.47 5.66
CA ASP A 24 19.63 20.53 5.87
C ASP A 24 20.26 19.14 5.96
N GLY A 25 19.58 18.18 6.56
CA GLY A 25 20.00 16.77 6.57
C GLY A 25 20.07 16.18 5.15
N VAL A 26 19.05 16.38 4.33
CA VAL A 26 19.08 15.93 2.93
C VAL A 26 20.22 16.61 2.16
N ARG A 27 20.45 17.90 2.36
CA ARG A 27 21.55 18.65 1.70
C ARG A 27 22.94 18.22 2.15
N ARG A 28 23.10 17.79 3.41
CA ARG A 28 24.35 17.21 3.91
C ARG A 28 24.63 15.81 3.33
N GLY A 29 23.60 15.14 2.81
CA GLY A 29 23.70 13.77 2.33
C GLY A 29 23.43 12.73 3.41
N ASP A 30 22.72 13.09 4.51
CA ASP A 30 22.34 12.15 5.55
C ASP A 30 21.52 11.00 4.93
N PRO A 31 21.90 9.73 5.14
CA PRO A 31 21.23 8.62 4.48
C PRO A 31 19.83 8.39 5.02
N ALA A 32 19.59 8.65 6.29
CA ALA A 32 18.32 8.46 6.96
C ALA A 32 18.03 9.56 7.99
N GLN A 33 16.78 9.95 8.10
CA GLN A 33 16.28 10.89 9.10
C GLN A 33 14.92 10.41 9.62
N VAL A 34 14.60 10.72 10.87
CA VAL A 34 13.29 10.43 11.46
C VAL A 34 12.54 11.72 11.74
N LEU A 35 11.32 11.85 11.22
CA LEU A 35 10.35 12.85 11.63
C LEU A 35 9.36 12.22 12.62
N LEU A 36 9.56 12.49 13.91
CA LEU A 36 8.61 12.14 14.95
C LEU A 36 7.53 13.21 15.00
N GLY A 37 6.39 12.95 14.36
CA GLY A 37 5.30 13.91 14.30
C GLY A 37 4.01 13.35 14.87
N VAL A 38 3.46 14.03 15.88
CA VAL A 38 2.17 13.63 16.46
C VAL A 38 1.04 13.74 15.45
N THR A 39 -0.04 13.01 15.66
CA THR A 39 -1.24 13.10 14.84
C THR A 39 -1.81 14.52 14.89
N GLY A 40 -2.03 15.12 13.71
CA GLY A 40 -2.56 16.48 13.59
C GLY A 40 -1.51 17.61 13.66
N SER A 41 -0.21 17.28 13.72
CA SER A 41 0.85 18.30 13.67
C SER A 41 1.13 18.85 12.26
N GLY A 42 0.53 18.25 11.21
CA GLY A 42 0.75 18.68 9.82
C GLY A 42 2.01 18.08 9.18
N LYS A 43 2.35 16.82 9.49
CA LYS A 43 3.50 16.10 8.91
C LYS A 43 3.55 16.17 7.38
N THR A 44 2.43 15.95 6.71
CA THR A 44 2.33 16.00 5.23
C THR A 44 2.74 17.37 4.69
N PHE A 45 2.30 18.44 5.35
CA PHE A 45 2.68 19.80 4.97
C PHE A 45 4.17 20.08 5.19
N THR A 46 4.75 19.56 6.27
CA THR A 46 6.20 19.62 6.52
C THR A 46 6.98 18.91 5.43
N VAL A 47 6.58 17.68 5.07
CA VAL A 47 7.19 16.92 3.97
C VAL A 47 7.09 17.66 2.64
N ALA A 48 5.93 18.24 2.32
CA ALA A 48 5.74 19.04 1.10
C ALA A 48 6.70 20.25 1.04
N ASN A 49 6.91 20.96 2.15
CA ASN A 49 7.89 22.02 2.23
C ASN A 49 9.35 21.53 2.04
N VAL A 50 9.68 20.39 2.61
CA VAL A 50 11.01 19.77 2.39
C VAL A 50 11.19 19.43 0.91
N ILE A 51 10.21 18.80 0.25
CA ILE A 51 10.24 18.48 -1.19
C ILE A 51 10.48 19.76 -2.02
N GLN A 52 9.75 20.85 -1.74
CA GLN A 52 9.98 22.12 -2.41
C GLN A 52 11.42 22.64 -2.20
N ASN A 53 11.97 22.51 -1.00
CA ASN A 53 13.29 23.05 -0.67
C ASN A 53 14.44 22.26 -1.28
N ILE A 54 14.26 20.96 -1.47
CA ILE A 54 15.31 20.06 -2.00
C ILE A 54 15.26 19.88 -3.52
N GLN A 55 14.09 20.04 -4.15
CA GLN A 55 13.89 19.94 -5.59
C GLN A 55 14.29 18.58 -6.19
N LYS A 56 14.04 17.47 -5.51
CA LYS A 56 14.34 16.11 -5.96
C LYS A 56 13.07 15.32 -6.25
N PRO A 57 13.06 14.43 -7.26
CA PRO A 57 12.00 13.45 -7.39
C PRO A 57 11.79 12.70 -6.08
N THR A 58 10.55 12.50 -5.69
CA THR A 58 10.22 11.95 -4.37
C THR A 58 9.24 10.78 -4.49
N LEU A 59 9.54 9.67 -3.81
CA LEU A 59 8.61 8.58 -3.59
C LEU A 59 8.09 8.62 -2.16
N ILE A 60 6.78 8.73 -2.00
CA ILE A 60 6.11 8.65 -0.69
C ILE A 60 5.46 7.27 -0.58
N LEU A 61 5.94 6.47 0.35
CA LEU A 61 5.44 5.12 0.61
C LEU A 61 4.49 5.11 1.80
N SER A 62 3.31 4.54 1.60
CA SER A 62 2.30 4.32 2.63
C SER A 62 1.96 2.83 2.77
N HIS A 63 1.55 2.39 3.95
CA HIS A 63 1.29 0.98 4.23
C HIS A 63 -0.04 0.45 3.65
N ASN A 64 -0.96 1.30 3.20
CA ASN A 64 -2.22 0.88 2.57
C ASN A 64 -2.73 1.86 1.50
N LYS A 65 -3.66 1.39 0.66
CA LYS A 65 -4.24 2.16 -0.46
C LYS A 65 -5.01 3.40 0.01
N THR A 66 -5.75 3.31 1.11
CA THR A 66 -6.61 4.40 1.60
C THR A 66 -5.76 5.58 2.07
N LEU A 67 -4.72 5.31 2.84
CA LEU A 67 -3.79 6.34 3.29
C LEU A 67 -2.97 6.91 2.13
N ALA A 68 -2.55 6.06 1.19
CA ALA A 68 -1.88 6.51 -0.03
C ALA A 68 -2.78 7.45 -0.85
N ALA A 69 -4.09 7.14 -0.99
CA ALA A 69 -5.04 8.02 -1.68
C ALA A 69 -5.19 9.38 -0.98
N GLN A 70 -5.27 9.38 0.35
CA GLN A 70 -5.33 10.63 1.12
C GLN A 70 -4.05 11.47 0.92
N LEU A 71 -2.87 10.86 1.02
CA LEU A 71 -1.59 11.55 0.79
C LEU A 71 -1.46 12.07 -0.64
N TYR A 72 -1.95 11.31 -1.63
CA TYR A 72 -1.97 11.74 -3.02
C TYR A 72 -2.82 13.00 -3.22
N GLU A 73 -4.04 13.03 -2.67
CA GLU A 73 -4.91 14.20 -2.76
C GLU A 73 -4.32 15.43 -2.04
N GLU A 74 -3.72 15.22 -0.86
CA GLU A 74 -3.03 16.29 -0.13
C GLU A 74 -1.84 16.84 -0.94
N MET A 75 -0.97 15.96 -1.47
CA MET A 75 0.19 16.35 -2.29
C MET A 75 -0.22 17.03 -3.59
N LYS A 76 -1.28 16.56 -4.25
CA LYS A 76 -1.82 17.18 -5.46
C LYS A 76 -2.37 18.59 -5.18
N GLY A 77 -2.97 18.79 -3.99
CA GLY A 77 -3.37 20.09 -3.52
C GLY A 77 -2.19 21.03 -3.24
N PHE A 78 -1.06 20.52 -2.76
CA PHE A 78 0.15 21.30 -2.51
C PHE A 78 0.95 21.59 -3.78
N PHE A 79 0.93 20.70 -4.77
CA PHE A 79 1.70 20.79 -6.00
C PHE A 79 0.81 20.71 -7.26
N PRO A 80 -0.15 21.65 -7.45
CA PRO A 80 -1.11 21.59 -8.56
C PRO A 80 -0.47 21.75 -9.94
N GLU A 81 0.71 22.36 -10.04
CA GLU A 81 1.44 22.61 -11.29
C GLU A 81 2.51 21.54 -11.59
N ASN A 82 2.74 20.59 -10.66
CA ASN A 82 3.79 19.58 -10.76
C ASN A 82 3.19 18.17 -10.97
N ALA A 83 4.03 17.20 -11.34
CA ALA A 83 3.60 15.82 -11.52
C ALA A 83 3.44 15.14 -10.15
N VAL A 84 2.22 15.04 -9.68
CA VAL A 84 1.87 14.22 -8.51
C VAL A 84 1.13 12.99 -9.01
N GLU A 85 1.72 11.82 -8.77
CA GLU A 85 1.30 10.55 -9.35
C GLU A 85 0.90 9.55 -8.27
N TYR A 86 0.04 8.60 -8.64
CA TYR A 86 -0.49 7.58 -7.74
C TYR A 86 -0.15 6.17 -8.21
N TYR A 87 0.51 5.37 -7.36
CA TYR A 87 0.96 4.04 -7.72
C TYR A 87 0.64 3.02 -6.63
N VAL A 88 -0.50 2.35 -6.75
CA VAL A 88 -0.94 1.32 -5.81
C VAL A 88 -1.29 0.03 -6.56
N SER A 89 -1.64 -1.03 -5.86
CA SER A 89 -2.14 -2.26 -6.49
C SER A 89 -3.41 -1.95 -7.29
N TYR A 90 -3.41 -2.34 -8.57
CA TYR A 90 -4.50 -2.06 -9.51
C TYR A 90 -5.65 -3.09 -9.47
N TYR A 91 -5.59 -4.04 -8.53
CA TYR A 91 -6.67 -5.01 -8.33
C TYR A 91 -7.75 -4.47 -7.40
N ASP A 92 -9.02 -4.54 -7.85
CA ASP A 92 -10.18 -4.37 -6.97
C ASP A 92 -10.43 -5.65 -6.17
N TYR A 93 -10.20 -6.80 -6.83
CA TYR A 93 -10.22 -8.13 -6.25
C TYR A 93 -9.00 -8.91 -6.73
N TYR A 94 -8.37 -9.65 -5.84
CA TYR A 94 -7.23 -10.50 -6.16
C TYR A 94 -7.24 -11.76 -5.30
N GLN A 95 -7.40 -12.91 -5.94
CA GLN A 95 -7.17 -14.23 -5.35
C GLN A 95 -5.88 -14.79 -5.94
N PRO A 96 -4.81 -14.92 -5.14
CA PRO A 96 -3.57 -15.50 -5.64
C PRO A 96 -3.75 -16.98 -5.96
N GLU A 97 -3.06 -17.44 -7.00
CA GLU A 97 -2.91 -18.86 -7.28
C GLU A 97 -2.25 -19.56 -6.11
N ALA A 98 -2.82 -20.68 -5.65
CA ALA A 98 -2.29 -21.46 -4.55
C ALA A 98 -2.61 -22.94 -4.70
N TYR A 99 -1.83 -23.80 -4.04
CA TYR A 99 -2.13 -25.20 -3.91
C TYR A 99 -2.05 -25.63 -2.45
N LEU A 100 -3.08 -26.32 -2.00
CA LEU A 100 -3.23 -26.86 -0.66
C LEU A 100 -3.03 -28.39 -0.70
N PRO A 101 -1.82 -28.89 -0.36
CA PRO A 101 -1.51 -30.30 -0.46
C PRO A 101 -2.40 -31.22 0.40
N SER A 102 -2.90 -30.70 1.53
CA SER A 102 -3.74 -31.47 2.47
C SER A 102 -5.10 -31.86 1.94
N SER A 103 -5.68 -31.00 1.14
CA SER A 103 -7.01 -31.19 0.56
C SER A 103 -6.96 -31.49 -0.93
N ASP A 104 -5.75 -31.58 -1.51
CA ASP A 104 -5.50 -31.67 -2.96
C ASP A 104 -6.29 -30.59 -3.72
N LEU A 105 -6.36 -29.38 -3.14
CA LEU A 105 -7.12 -28.27 -3.68
C LEU A 105 -6.20 -27.29 -4.39
N TYR A 106 -6.41 -27.15 -5.71
CA TYR A 106 -5.81 -26.08 -6.49
C TYR A 106 -6.77 -24.88 -6.53
N ILE A 107 -6.27 -23.73 -6.13
CA ILE A 107 -6.97 -22.45 -6.17
C ILE A 107 -6.44 -21.69 -7.38
N GLU A 108 -7.31 -21.51 -8.35
CA GLU A 108 -6.96 -20.73 -9.55
C GLU A 108 -6.86 -19.24 -9.22
N LYS A 109 -5.94 -18.56 -9.90
CA LYS A 109 -5.82 -17.11 -9.81
C LYS A 109 -7.09 -16.46 -10.35
N ASP A 110 -7.71 -15.61 -9.54
CA ASP A 110 -8.84 -14.78 -9.93
C ASP A 110 -8.57 -13.31 -9.59
N LEU A 111 -8.92 -12.41 -10.47
CA LEU A 111 -8.64 -11.00 -10.31
C LEU A 111 -9.63 -10.11 -11.07
N SER A 112 -9.81 -8.91 -10.54
CA SER A 112 -10.51 -7.82 -11.21
C SER A 112 -9.60 -6.59 -11.22
N ILE A 113 -9.30 -6.09 -12.41
CA ILE A 113 -8.44 -4.91 -12.62
C ILE A 113 -9.30 -3.65 -12.55
N ASN A 114 -8.80 -2.65 -11.84
CA ASN A 114 -9.33 -1.30 -11.86
C ASN A 114 -8.63 -0.50 -12.95
N ASP A 115 -9.34 -0.20 -14.03
CA ASP A 115 -8.80 0.49 -15.21
C ASP A 115 -8.27 1.90 -14.88
N GLU A 116 -8.88 2.59 -13.92
CA GLU A 116 -8.44 3.93 -13.53
C GLU A 116 -7.13 3.88 -12.74
N ILE A 117 -6.98 2.91 -11.83
CA ILE A 117 -5.71 2.71 -11.11
C ILE A 117 -4.62 2.25 -12.06
N ASP A 118 -4.93 1.41 -13.04
CA ASP A 118 -3.97 0.98 -14.07
C ASP A 118 -3.48 2.18 -14.90
N ARG A 119 -4.38 3.07 -15.30
CA ARG A 119 -4.05 4.34 -15.96
C ARG A 119 -3.10 5.19 -15.11
N LEU A 120 -3.40 5.36 -13.82
CA LEU A 120 -2.57 6.14 -12.89
C LEU A 120 -1.17 5.53 -12.70
N ARG A 121 -1.06 4.20 -12.71
CA ARG A 121 0.25 3.52 -12.68
C ARG A 121 1.07 3.79 -13.93
N LEU A 122 0.45 3.73 -15.10
CA LEU A 122 1.09 4.09 -16.37
C LEU A 122 1.50 5.56 -16.39
N SER A 123 0.65 6.47 -15.88
CA SER A 123 0.96 7.89 -15.71
C SER A 123 2.21 8.10 -14.87
N ALA A 124 2.30 7.44 -13.71
CA ALA A 124 3.46 7.54 -12.81
C ALA A 124 4.76 7.10 -13.51
N VAL A 125 4.74 5.97 -14.21
CA VAL A 125 5.91 5.47 -14.95
C VAL A 125 6.28 6.42 -16.11
N SER A 126 5.30 6.92 -16.85
CA SER A 126 5.52 7.87 -17.93
C SER A 126 6.13 9.18 -17.43
N ALA A 127 5.63 9.70 -16.29
CA ALA A 127 6.19 10.89 -15.65
C ALA A 127 7.65 10.70 -15.23
N LEU A 128 8.01 9.55 -14.67
CA LEU A 128 9.40 9.23 -14.31
C LEU A 128 10.30 9.10 -15.54
N LEU A 129 9.82 8.47 -16.62
CA LEU A 129 10.58 8.29 -17.86
C LEU A 129 10.70 9.59 -18.69
N SER A 130 9.85 10.59 -18.45
CA SER A 130 9.90 11.89 -19.15
C SER A 130 11.14 12.74 -18.84
N GLY A 131 11.95 12.33 -17.84
CA GLY A 131 13.11 13.08 -17.39
C GLY A 131 12.78 14.31 -16.52
N ARG A 132 11.52 14.47 -16.10
CA ARG A 132 11.13 15.53 -15.16
C ARG A 132 11.77 15.30 -13.81
N SER A 133 12.21 16.37 -13.16
CA SER A 133 12.71 16.36 -11.78
C SER A 133 11.63 16.69 -10.74
N ASP A 134 10.50 17.22 -11.16
CA ASP A 134 9.39 17.67 -10.33
C ASP A 134 8.27 16.61 -10.22
N VAL A 135 8.65 15.39 -9.90
CA VAL A 135 7.73 14.24 -9.78
C VAL A 135 7.63 13.78 -8.33
N VAL A 136 6.41 13.72 -7.80
CA VAL A 136 6.08 13.05 -6.55
C VAL A 136 5.21 11.84 -6.86
N VAL A 137 5.67 10.64 -6.51
CA VAL A 137 4.85 9.43 -6.60
C VAL A 137 4.41 9.02 -5.21
N VAL A 138 3.11 8.92 -5.00
CA VAL A 138 2.55 8.36 -3.77
C VAL A 138 2.17 6.90 -4.02
N SER A 139 2.74 5.99 -3.25
CA SER A 139 2.61 4.56 -3.48
C SER A 139 2.24 3.78 -2.21
N SER A 140 1.62 2.62 -2.40
CA SER A 140 1.61 1.56 -1.39
C SER A 140 2.82 0.65 -1.55
N VAL A 141 2.94 -0.39 -0.71
CA VAL A 141 4.02 -1.39 -0.82
C VAL A 141 4.03 -2.13 -2.18
N SER A 142 3.03 -1.93 -3.04
CA SER A 142 3.03 -2.47 -4.40
C SER A 142 4.20 -1.97 -5.26
N CYS A 143 4.88 -0.89 -4.88
CA CYS A 143 6.06 -0.36 -5.56
C CYS A 143 7.27 -1.31 -5.56
N ILE A 144 7.33 -2.29 -4.63
CA ILE A 144 8.42 -3.28 -4.54
C ILE A 144 8.13 -4.57 -5.34
N TYR A 145 6.95 -4.68 -5.96
CA TYR A 145 6.61 -5.85 -6.78
C TYR A 145 7.12 -5.72 -8.21
N GLY A 146 7.36 -6.89 -8.82
CA GLY A 146 7.91 -7.00 -10.17
C GLY A 146 7.05 -6.31 -11.24
N MET A 147 7.72 -5.61 -12.14
CA MET A 147 7.16 -4.99 -13.35
C MET A 147 8.16 -5.05 -14.49
N GLY A 148 7.77 -4.58 -15.69
CA GLY A 148 8.68 -4.48 -16.83
C GLY A 148 9.88 -3.58 -16.56
N GLY A 149 11.03 -3.88 -17.17
CA GLY A 149 12.26 -3.12 -16.95
C GLY A 149 12.25 -1.74 -17.60
N PRO A 150 12.95 -0.73 -17.00
CA PRO A 150 13.01 0.63 -17.54
C PRO A 150 13.56 0.70 -18.97
N ALA A 151 14.58 -0.11 -19.30
CA ALA A 151 15.18 -0.13 -20.63
C ALA A 151 14.19 -0.56 -21.72
N ALA A 152 13.38 -1.60 -21.47
CA ALA A 152 12.35 -2.05 -22.39
C ALA A 152 11.30 -0.96 -22.62
N MET A 153 10.83 -0.31 -21.55
CA MET A 153 9.89 0.80 -21.63
C MET A 153 10.47 1.98 -22.42
N THR A 154 11.70 2.40 -22.13
CA THR A 154 12.36 3.52 -22.81
C THR A 154 12.54 3.25 -24.29
N ASN A 155 12.95 2.04 -24.68
CA ASN A 155 13.13 1.65 -26.09
C ASN A 155 11.81 1.61 -26.88
N SER A 156 10.69 1.52 -26.20
CA SER A 156 9.35 1.47 -26.80
C SER A 156 8.65 2.83 -26.82
N ILE A 157 9.31 3.91 -26.38
CA ILE A 157 8.79 5.27 -26.49
C ILE A 157 8.86 5.70 -27.95
N ILE A 158 7.74 6.20 -28.49
CA ILE A 158 7.67 6.76 -29.82
C ILE A 158 7.79 8.27 -29.71
N SER A 159 8.93 8.82 -30.16
CA SER A 159 9.16 10.26 -30.22
C SER A 159 8.75 10.78 -31.61
N ILE A 160 7.94 11.81 -31.64
CA ILE A 160 7.48 12.48 -32.86
C ILE A 160 7.69 13.99 -32.73
N GLN A 161 7.92 14.62 -33.89
CA GLN A 161 8.11 16.05 -33.98
C GLN A 161 7.31 16.62 -35.15
N LYS A 162 6.74 17.80 -34.98
CA LYS A 162 6.10 18.51 -36.05
C LYS A 162 7.10 18.81 -37.19
N GLY A 163 6.68 18.60 -38.47
CA GLY A 163 7.58 18.66 -39.60
C GLY A 163 8.45 17.43 -39.84
N GLN A 164 8.31 16.38 -39.02
CA GLN A 164 9.03 15.13 -39.19
C GLN A 164 8.46 14.32 -40.37
N HIS A 165 9.35 13.88 -41.26
CA HIS A 165 8.99 12.93 -42.33
C HIS A 165 9.00 11.50 -41.78
N ILE A 166 7.83 10.89 -41.75
CA ILE A 166 7.63 9.50 -41.33
C ILE A 166 6.41 8.93 -42.08
N ASP A 167 6.58 7.79 -42.74
CA ASP A 167 5.45 7.08 -43.35
C ASP A 167 4.44 6.72 -42.28
N ARG A 168 3.17 7.03 -42.55
CA ARG A 168 2.09 6.79 -41.59
C ARG A 168 1.96 5.31 -41.21
N ASN A 169 2.17 4.37 -42.13
CA ASN A 169 2.05 2.94 -41.86
C ASN A 169 3.21 2.47 -40.94
N ASP A 170 4.40 3.05 -41.11
CA ASP A 170 5.52 2.75 -40.22
C ASP A 170 5.26 3.31 -38.81
N PHE A 171 4.65 4.48 -38.70
CA PHE A 171 4.18 5.00 -37.42
C PHE A 171 3.11 4.10 -36.79
N LEU A 172 2.11 3.63 -37.58
CA LEU A 172 1.09 2.70 -37.05
C LEU A 172 1.70 1.37 -36.58
N ARG A 173 2.74 0.86 -37.24
CA ARG A 173 3.48 -0.33 -36.74
C ARG A 173 4.13 -0.09 -35.42
N LYS A 174 4.78 1.07 -35.24
CA LYS A 174 5.37 1.44 -33.91
C LYS A 174 4.30 1.53 -32.82
N LEU A 175 3.09 2.01 -33.11
CA LEU A 175 1.99 2.01 -32.14
C LEU A 175 1.61 0.59 -31.71
N VAL A 176 1.54 -0.35 -32.66
CA VAL A 176 1.25 -1.77 -32.36
C VAL A 176 2.39 -2.39 -31.55
N GLU A 177 3.65 -2.09 -31.86
CA GLU A 177 4.83 -2.52 -31.08
C GLU A 177 4.82 -1.93 -29.67
N ALA A 178 4.30 -0.71 -29.49
CA ALA A 178 4.06 -0.07 -28.19
C ALA A 178 2.75 -0.54 -27.51
N LEU A 179 2.15 -1.62 -28.00
CA LEU A 179 0.96 -2.30 -27.47
C LEU A 179 -0.35 -1.51 -27.57
N TYR A 180 -0.44 -0.53 -28.46
CA TYR A 180 -1.71 0.09 -28.81
C TYR A 180 -2.48 -0.78 -29.82
N VAL A 181 -3.80 -0.85 -29.64
CA VAL A 181 -4.68 -1.66 -30.48
C VAL A 181 -5.48 -0.77 -31.46
N ARG A 182 -5.51 -1.13 -32.76
CA ARG A 182 -6.33 -0.41 -33.70
C ARG A 182 -7.81 -0.72 -33.50
N ASN A 183 -8.62 0.31 -33.28
CA ASN A 183 -10.07 0.21 -33.20
C ASN A 183 -10.70 1.48 -33.79
N ASP A 184 -11.18 1.37 -35.02
CA ASP A 184 -11.74 2.51 -35.75
C ASP A 184 -13.19 2.85 -35.31
N ILE A 185 -13.85 1.97 -34.54
CA ILE A 185 -15.25 2.11 -34.11
C ILE A 185 -15.31 2.76 -32.71
N ASP A 186 -14.58 2.19 -31.76
CA ASP A 186 -14.62 2.60 -30.36
C ASP A 186 -13.21 2.95 -29.89
N LEU A 187 -12.98 4.23 -29.64
CA LEU A 187 -11.69 4.75 -29.24
C LEU A 187 -11.56 4.74 -27.70
N GLN A 188 -11.30 3.56 -27.16
CA GLN A 188 -11.03 3.39 -25.72
C GLN A 188 -9.54 3.55 -25.40
N ARG A 189 -9.22 3.72 -24.12
CA ARG A 189 -7.86 3.79 -23.59
C ARG A 189 -6.96 2.66 -24.14
N GLY A 190 -5.78 3.03 -24.63
CA GLY A 190 -4.85 2.09 -25.28
C GLY A 190 -5.20 1.73 -26.72
N ASN A 191 -6.22 2.36 -27.30
CA ASN A 191 -6.58 2.18 -28.71
C ASN A 191 -6.17 3.39 -29.55
N PHE A 192 -5.99 3.14 -30.85
CA PHE A 192 -5.88 4.19 -31.86
C PHE A 192 -6.83 3.93 -33.01
N ARG A 193 -7.23 5.00 -33.67
CA ARG A 193 -8.03 4.94 -34.90
C ARG A 193 -7.44 5.80 -36.00
N VAL A 194 -7.75 5.47 -37.26
CA VAL A 194 -7.27 6.18 -38.43
C VAL A 194 -8.46 6.71 -39.21
N LYS A 195 -8.50 8.02 -39.48
CA LYS A 195 -9.50 8.69 -40.28
C LYS A 195 -8.85 9.61 -41.30
N GLY A 196 -8.74 9.16 -42.59
CA GLY A 196 -8.04 9.93 -43.61
C GLY A 196 -6.56 10.14 -43.21
N ASP A 197 -6.14 11.37 -43.18
CA ASP A 197 -4.76 11.75 -42.83
C ASP A 197 -4.55 11.98 -41.32
N THR A 198 -5.55 11.64 -40.50
CA THR A 198 -5.52 11.84 -39.07
C THR A 198 -5.46 10.51 -38.29
N VAL A 199 -4.60 10.44 -37.29
CA VAL A 199 -4.54 9.35 -36.33
C VAL A 199 -4.89 9.89 -34.93
N ASP A 200 -5.93 9.35 -34.34
CA ASP A 200 -6.33 9.63 -32.95
C ASP A 200 -5.86 8.49 -32.08
N ILE A 201 -5.14 8.79 -30.99
CA ILE A 201 -4.59 7.82 -30.03
C ILE A 201 -5.18 8.12 -28.66
N ALA A 202 -6.02 7.23 -28.13
CA ALA A 202 -6.46 7.30 -26.75
C ALA A 202 -5.34 6.79 -25.84
N MET A 203 -4.62 7.72 -25.24
CA MET A 203 -3.40 7.44 -24.48
C MET A 203 -3.69 6.55 -23.26
N ALA A 204 -2.82 5.57 -23.04
CA ALA A 204 -3.01 4.61 -21.96
C ALA A 204 -2.81 5.22 -20.53
N TYR A 205 -2.09 6.33 -20.46
CA TYR A 205 -1.68 7.04 -19.24
C TYR A 205 -2.40 8.38 -19.02
N SER A 206 -3.30 8.75 -19.91
CA SER A 206 -4.09 10.01 -19.84
C SER A 206 -5.56 9.75 -20.15
N ASN A 207 -6.43 10.68 -19.78
CA ASN A 207 -7.85 10.66 -20.17
C ASN A 207 -8.10 11.37 -21.51
N ASN A 208 -7.06 11.98 -22.08
CA ASN A 208 -7.16 12.73 -23.32
C ASN A 208 -6.71 11.90 -24.52
N VAL A 209 -6.99 12.39 -25.71
CA VAL A 209 -6.62 11.78 -26.97
C VAL A 209 -5.53 12.61 -27.64
N LEU A 210 -4.46 11.96 -28.09
CA LEU A 210 -3.46 12.60 -28.92
C LEU A 210 -3.90 12.48 -30.40
N ARG A 211 -4.06 13.61 -31.07
CA ARG A 211 -4.39 13.72 -32.48
C ARG A 211 -3.17 14.14 -33.26
N ILE A 212 -2.84 13.37 -34.29
CA ILE A 212 -1.72 13.65 -35.17
C ILE A 212 -2.28 13.71 -36.61
N THR A 213 -1.99 14.78 -37.34
CA THR A 213 -2.40 14.96 -38.72
C THR A 213 -1.19 14.95 -39.61
N TRP A 214 -1.30 14.25 -40.73
CA TRP A 214 -0.28 14.16 -41.77
C TRP A 214 -0.62 15.00 -43.00
N TRP A 215 0.39 15.60 -43.59
CA TRP A 215 0.37 16.09 -44.95
C TRP A 215 1.36 15.27 -45.78
N ASP A 216 0.85 14.34 -46.61
CA ASP A 216 1.63 13.33 -47.32
C ASP A 216 2.41 12.43 -46.33
N ASP A 217 3.73 12.55 -46.26
CA ASP A 217 4.61 11.82 -45.36
C ASP A 217 5.15 12.66 -44.17
N GLU A 218 4.69 13.93 -44.06
CA GLU A 218 5.12 14.87 -43.02
C GLU A 218 4.06 15.04 -41.91
N ILE A 219 4.46 15.06 -40.66
CA ILE A 219 3.59 15.37 -39.52
C ILE A 219 3.29 16.87 -39.51
N GLU A 220 2.06 17.24 -39.83
CA GLU A 220 1.61 18.64 -39.89
C GLU A 220 1.26 19.20 -38.52
N THR A 221 0.48 18.43 -37.70
CA THR A 221 0.09 18.86 -36.35
C THR A 221 0.15 17.71 -35.36
N ILE A 222 0.47 18.08 -34.09
CA ILE A 222 0.41 17.21 -32.93
C ILE A 222 -0.40 17.94 -31.87
N GLU A 223 -1.58 17.41 -31.54
CA GLU A 223 -2.54 18.08 -30.67
C GLU A 223 -3.09 17.14 -29.61
N GLU A 224 -3.22 17.62 -28.39
CA GLU A 224 -4.01 16.95 -27.36
C GLU A 224 -5.45 17.47 -27.43
N VAL A 225 -6.41 16.55 -27.47
CA VAL A 225 -7.84 16.86 -27.58
C VAL A 225 -8.61 16.16 -26.45
N ASP A 226 -9.69 16.77 -26.01
CA ASP A 226 -10.60 16.18 -25.04
C ASP A 226 -11.24 14.92 -25.59
N SER A 227 -11.27 13.83 -24.83
CA SER A 227 -11.73 12.53 -25.28
C SER A 227 -13.23 12.46 -25.63
N THR A 228 -14.04 13.39 -25.11
CA THR A 228 -15.49 13.43 -25.30
C THR A 228 -15.88 14.41 -26.40
N THR A 229 -15.37 15.62 -26.33
CA THR A 229 -15.74 16.73 -27.24
C THR A 229 -14.83 16.83 -28.44
N PHE A 230 -13.64 16.23 -28.40
CA PHE A 230 -12.56 16.37 -29.39
C PHE A 230 -12.13 17.82 -29.66
N HIS A 231 -12.42 18.73 -28.71
CA HIS A 231 -11.86 20.07 -28.74
C HIS A 231 -10.37 20.03 -28.42
N GLN A 232 -9.60 20.80 -29.14
CA GLN A 232 -8.18 20.99 -28.90
C GLN A 232 -7.95 21.60 -27.53
N LEU A 233 -7.07 20.97 -26.75
CA LEU A 233 -6.61 21.42 -25.43
C LEU A 233 -5.24 22.08 -25.53
N GLU A 234 -4.30 21.44 -26.23
CA GLU A 234 -2.92 21.89 -26.34
C GLU A 234 -2.32 21.44 -27.70
N SER A 235 -1.31 22.17 -28.20
CA SER A 235 -0.52 21.82 -29.40
C SER A 235 0.93 21.68 -29.02
N PHE A 236 1.62 20.74 -29.67
CA PHE A 236 3.01 20.39 -29.37
C PHE A 236 3.90 20.50 -30.61
N GLU A 237 5.14 20.94 -30.42
CA GLU A 237 6.19 20.85 -31.45
C GLU A 237 6.87 19.47 -31.41
N GLU A 238 6.94 18.84 -30.21
CA GLU A 238 7.47 17.49 -30.00
C GLU A 238 6.63 16.76 -28.94
N TYR A 239 6.42 15.47 -29.15
CA TYR A 239 5.67 14.65 -28.20
C TYR A 239 6.25 13.24 -28.08
N HIS A 240 6.17 12.66 -26.84
CA HIS A 240 6.62 11.30 -26.56
C HIS A 240 5.43 10.44 -26.18
N ILE A 241 5.17 9.41 -26.99
CA ILE A 241 4.11 8.44 -26.76
C ILE A 241 4.69 7.26 -26.00
N TYR A 242 4.19 7.03 -24.79
CA TYR A 242 4.62 5.93 -23.94
C TYR A 242 3.80 4.67 -24.24
N PRO A 243 4.36 3.46 -24.00
CA PRO A 243 3.66 2.20 -24.25
C PRO A 243 2.33 2.08 -23.50
N ALA A 244 1.41 1.32 -24.07
CA ALA A 244 0.07 1.11 -23.50
C ALA A 244 0.04 0.09 -22.34
N ASN A 245 1.16 -0.54 -21.99
CA ASN A 245 1.26 -1.51 -20.91
C ASN A 245 2.62 -1.41 -20.22
N LEU A 246 2.67 -1.75 -18.91
CA LEU A 246 3.91 -1.79 -18.11
C LEU A 246 4.85 -2.95 -18.47
N PHE A 247 4.35 -3.97 -19.17
CA PHE A 247 5.12 -5.12 -19.62
C PHE A 247 5.21 -5.10 -21.15
N VAL A 248 6.31 -4.56 -21.66
CA VAL A 248 6.58 -4.50 -23.10
C VAL A 248 7.68 -5.51 -23.43
N THR A 249 7.42 -6.36 -24.45
CA THR A 249 8.38 -7.36 -24.94
C THR A 249 8.43 -7.33 -26.46
N SER A 250 9.62 -7.45 -27.03
CA SER A 250 9.75 -7.60 -28.49
C SER A 250 9.43 -9.05 -28.91
N LYS A 251 9.12 -9.22 -30.20
CA LYS A 251 8.88 -10.55 -30.78
C LYS A 251 10.08 -11.48 -30.58
N GLU A 252 11.29 -10.97 -30.79
CA GLU A 252 12.51 -11.76 -30.60
C GLU A 252 12.74 -12.11 -29.10
N GLN A 253 12.36 -11.24 -28.17
CA GLN A 253 12.40 -11.55 -26.74
C GLN A 253 11.39 -12.64 -26.39
N THR A 254 10.17 -12.58 -26.95
CA THR A 254 9.15 -13.59 -26.74
C THR A 254 9.59 -14.97 -27.27
N GLU A 255 10.16 -15.03 -28.48
CA GLU A 255 10.68 -16.26 -29.05
C GLU A 255 11.81 -16.87 -28.19
N ARG A 256 12.75 -16.03 -27.73
CA ARG A 256 13.81 -16.47 -26.81
C ARG A 256 13.26 -16.96 -25.49
N ALA A 257 12.28 -16.27 -24.93
CA ALA A 257 11.63 -16.68 -23.69
C ALA A 257 10.95 -18.04 -23.81
N ILE A 258 10.24 -18.29 -24.92
CA ILE A 258 9.60 -19.58 -25.18
C ILE A 258 10.63 -20.72 -25.25
N HIS A 259 11.76 -20.53 -25.94
CA HIS A 259 12.84 -21.54 -25.95
C HIS A 259 13.40 -21.82 -24.56
N ALA A 260 13.67 -20.78 -23.77
CA ALA A 260 14.19 -20.93 -22.40
C ALA A 260 13.17 -21.60 -21.47
N ILE A 261 11.85 -21.34 -21.65
CA ILE A 261 10.77 -22.02 -20.93
C ILE A 261 10.76 -23.51 -21.28
N GLN A 262 10.92 -23.86 -22.58
CA GLN A 262 10.98 -25.26 -23.03
C GLN A 262 12.17 -26.01 -22.43
N ASP A 263 13.35 -25.39 -22.40
CA ASP A 263 14.56 -25.98 -21.82
C ASP A 263 14.38 -26.25 -20.32
N ASP A 264 13.79 -25.32 -19.57
CA ASP A 264 13.56 -25.50 -18.15
C ASP A 264 12.39 -26.47 -17.86
N LEU A 265 11.41 -26.56 -18.78
CA LEU A 265 10.35 -27.57 -18.68
C LEU A 265 10.92 -29.01 -18.79
N VAL A 266 11.81 -29.26 -19.77
CA VAL A 266 12.45 -30.57 -19.92
C VAL A 266 13.19 -30.94 -18.65
N LYS A 267 14.02 -30.04 -18.11
CA LYS A 267 14.76 -30.28 -16.84
C LYS A 267 13.82 -30.60 -15.67
N GLN A 268 12.67 -29.90 -15.60
CA GLN A 268 11.72 -30.11 -14.51
C GLN A 268 10.95 -31.42 -14.64
N ILE A 269 10.64 -31.86 -15.87
CA ILE A 269 10.04 -33.17 -16.14
C ILE A 269 11.04 -34.27 -15.74
N ASP A 270 12.29 -34.21 -16.23
CA ASP A 270 13.35 -35.17 -15.90
C ASP A 270 13.52 -35.31 -14.38
N TYR A 271 13.53 -34.16 -13.65
CA TYR A 271 13.61 -34.14 -12.19
C TYR A 271 12.45 -34.92 -11.53
N PHE A 272 11.19 -34.66 -11.97
CA PHE A 272 10.04 -35.37 -11.41
C PHE A 272 10.02 -36.86 -11.76
N GLU A 273 10.49 -37.26 -12.94
CA GLU A 273 10.64 -38.63 -13.35
C GLU A 273 11.73 -39.37 -12.54
N GLU A 274 12.87 -38.69 -12.30
CA GLU A 274 13.98 -39.24 -11.48
C GLU A 274 13.54 -39.55 -10.03
N ILE A 275 12.70 -38.67 -9.44
CA ILE A 275 12.15 -38.90 -8.11
C ILE A 275 10.93 -39.86 -8.10
N GLY A 276 10.50 -40.36 -9.27
CA GLY A 276 9.41 -41.31 -9.42
C GLY A 276 8.00 -40.70 -9.37
N ASP A 277 7.86 -39.37 -9.50
CA ASP A 277 6.57 -38.69 -9.41
C ASP A 277 6.00 -38.37 -10.81
N GLN A 278 5.47 -39.37 -11.47
CA GLN A 278 4.90 -39.30 -12.83
C GLN A 278 3.73 -38.27 -12.92
N LEU A 279 2.94 -38.15 -11.84
CA LEU A 279 1.80 -37.24 -11.83
C LEU A 279 2.23 -35.79 -11.91
N LYS A 280 3.27 -35.41 -11.16
CA LYS A 280 3.81 -34.05 -11.20
C LYS A 280 4.50 -33.74 -12.54
N ALA A 281 5.22 -34.73 -13.10
CA ALA A 281 5.83 -34.62 -14.42
C ALA A 281 4.79 -34.35 -15.51
N GLN A 282 3.69 -35.07 -15.50
CA GLN A 282 2.59 -34.87 -16.46
C GLN A 282 1.91 -33.52 -16.26
N ARG A 283 1.61 -33.15 -14.99
CA ARG A 283 0.93 -31.90 -14.65
C ARG A 283 1.73 -30.68 -15.11
N ILE A 284 3.02 -30.63 -14.81
CA ILE A 284 3.85 -29.49 -15.22
C ILE A 284 3.97 -29.40 -16.75
N LYS A 285 4.07 -30.56 -17.44
CA LYS A 285 4.11 -30.64 -18.89
C LYS A 285 2.86 -30.04 -19.52
N GLU A 286 1.69 -30.55 -19.16
CA GLU A 286 0.41 -30.09 -19.69
C GLU A 286 0.19 -28.60 -19.46
N ARG A 287 0.49 -28.12 -18.25
CA ARG A 287 0.33 -26.73 -17.87
C ARG A 287 1.22 -25.79 -18.68
N VAL A 288 2.52 -26.11 -18.74
CA VAL A 288 3.49 -25.21 -19.40
C VAL A 288 3.34 -25.26 -20.93
N GLU A 289 3.04 -26.43 -21.51
CA GLU A 289 2.77 -26.54 -22.95
C GLU A 289 1.55 -25.70 -23.33
N TYR A 290 0.48 -25.75 -22.57
CA TYR A 290 -0.71 -24.91 -22.77
C TYR A 290 -0.38 -23.41 -22.62
N ASP A 291 0.33 -23.01 -21.57
CA ASP A 291 0.74 -21.62 -21.35
C ASP A 291 1.61 -21.11 -22.52
N MET A 292 2.53 -21.91 -23.04
CA MET A 292 3.37 -21.55 -24.19
C MET A 292 2.57 -21.40 -25.49
N GLU A 293 1.57 -22.25 -25.71
CA GLU A 293 0.68 -22.13 -26.86
C GLU A 293 -0.11 -20.81 -26.82
N MET A 294 -0.67 -20.48 -25.65
CA MET A 294 -1.36 -19.22 -25.42
C MET A 294 -0.44 -18.00 -25.64
N ILE A 295 0.81 -18.06 -25.16
CA ILE A 295 1.78 -16.99 -25.38
C ILE A 295 2.12 -16.82 -26.87
N LYS A 296 2.25 -17.93 -27.62
CA LYS A 296 2.54 -17.88 -29.05
C LYS A 296 1.39 -17.29 -29.88
N GLU A 297 0.16 -17.70 -29.57
CA GLU A 297 -1.02 -17.33 -30.36
C GLU A 297 -1.60 -15.96 -29.95
N LEU A 298 -1.63 -15.67 -28.64
CA LEU A 298 -2.29 -14.49 -28.09
C LEU A 298 -1.32 -13.47 -27.50
N GLY A 299 -0.04 -13.82 -27.35
CA GLY A 299 0.94 -12.98 -26.63
C GLY A 299 0.79 -12.97 -25.11
N TYR A 300 -0.14 -13.76 -24.56
CA TYR A 300 -0.50 -13.75 -23.14
C TYR A 300 -1.00 -15.14 -22.67
N CYS A 301 -0.75 -15.46 -21.40
CA CYS A 301 -1.40 -16.59 -20.70
C CYS A 301 -1.78 -16.20 -19.27
N SER A 302 -2.69 -16.96 -18.66
CA SER A 302 -3.03 -16.78 -17.25
C SER A 302 -1.83 -17.10 -16.37
N GLY A 303 -1.38 -16.12 -15.57
CA GLY A 303 -0.18 -16.25 -14.73
C GLY A 303 1.13 -16.05 -15.49
N ILE A 304 1.13 -15.29 -16.60
CA ILE A 304 2.33 -14.97 -17.40
C ILE A 304 3.46 -14.37 -16.54
N GLU A 305 3.14 -13.72 -15.45
CA GLU A 305 4.11 -13.18 -14.51
C GLU A 305 5.04 -14.25 -13.92
N ASN A 306 4.60 -15.52 -13.84
CA ASN A 306 5.45 -16.62 -13.39
C ASN A 306 6.59 -16.95 -14.37
N TYR A 307 6.52 -16.42 -15.58
CA TYR A 307 7.52 -16.53 -16.63
C TYR A 307 8.33 -15.24 -16.83
N SER A 308 8.11 -14.20 -16.01
CA SER A 308 8.72 -12.85 -16.17
C SER A 308 10.24 -12.89 -16.34
N ARG A 309 10.95 -13.76 -15.61
CA ARG A 309 12.39 -13.93 -15.70
C ARG A 309 12.87 -14.18 -17.13
N TYR A 310 12.17 -14.98 -17.89
CA TYR A 310 12.56 -15.33 -19.28
C TYR A 310 12.37 -14.14 -20.23
N PHE A 311 11.30 -13.36 -20.03
CA PHE A 311 11.03 -12.16 -20.83
C PHE A 311 12.00 -11.03 -20.52
N ASP A 312 12.37 -10.85 -19.25
CA ASP A 312 13.32 -9.83 -18.81
C ASP A 312 14.79 -10.20 -19.07
N GLY A 313 15.07 -11.47 -19.40
CA GLY A 313 16.42 -12.00 -19.57
C GLY A 313 17.22 -12.12 -18.27
N ARG A 314 16.56 -12.10 -17.10
CA ARG A 314 17.22 -12.24 -15.78
C ARG A 314 17.68 -13.66 -15.52
N GLN A 315 18.73 -13.80 -14.73
CA GLN A 315 19.18 -15.10 -14.22
C GLN A 315 18.29 -15.54 -13.04
N ALA A 316 18.34 -16.85 -12.72
CA ALA A 316 17.63 -17.38 -11.56
C ALA A 316 18.12 -16.72 -10.27
N GLY A 317 17.18 -16.25 -9.45
CA GLY A 317 17.46 -15.57 -8.18
C GLY A 317 17.72 -14.07 -8.27
N GLU A 318 17.93 -13.52 -9.49
CA GLU A 318 18.04 -12.07 -9.66
C GLU A 318 16.73 -11.37 -9.27
N ARG A 319 16.88 -10.17 -8.66
CA ARG A 319 15.71 -9.38 -8.27
C ARG A 319 14.92 -8.92 -9.48
N PRO A 320 13.59 -8.83 -9.39
CA PRO A 320 12.78 -8.23 -10.44
C PRO A 320 13.01 -6.71 -10.49
N TYR A 321 12.72 -6.13 -11.65
CA TYR A 321 12.54 -4.68 -11.75
C TYR A 321 11.27 -4.27 -11.01
N CYS A 322 11.30 -3.10 -10.38
CA CYS A 322 10.16 -2.54 -9.67
C CYS A 322 10.07 -1.02 -9.91
N LEU A 323 9.11 -0.34 -9.30
CA LEU A 323 8.93 1.11 -9.49
C LEU A 323 10.20 1.91 -9.13
N LEU A 324 10.97 1.46 -8.15
CA LEU A 324 12.19 2.16 -7.72
C LEU A 324 13.25 2.23 -8.82
N ASP A 325 13.27 1.28 -9.75
CA ASP A 325 14.21 1.26 -10.88
C ASP A 325 13.95 2.39 -11.91
N PHE A 326 12.78 3.00 -11.87
CA PHE A 326 12.40 4.12 -12.74
C PHE A 326 12.79 5.48 -12.17
N PHE A 327 13.11 5.54 -10.89
CA PHE A 327 13.63 6.78 -10.28
C PHE A 327 15.07 7.03 -10.67
N PRO A 328 15.48 8.32 -10.77
CA PRO A 328 16.89 8.64 -10.89
C PRO A 328 17.64 8.21 -9.61
N LYS A 329 18.95 8.04 -9.68
CA LYS A 329 19.73 7.63 -8.51
C LYS A 329 19.60 8.60 -7.33
N ASP A 330 19.46 9.89 -7.61
CA ASP A 330 19.31 10.94 -6.60
C ASP A 330 17.82 11.30 -6.43
N TYR A 331 17.11 10.51 -5.65
CA TYR A 331 15.72 10.75 -5.27
C TYR A 331 15.56 10.71 -3.75
N LEU A 332 14.46 11.29 -3.26
CA LEU A 332 14.08 11.19 -1.85
C LEU A 332 13.02 10.10 -1.66
N MET A 333 13.24 9.21 -0.70
CA MET A 333 12.21 8.32 -0.18
C MET A 333 11.60 8.90 1.09
N VAL A 334 10.28 8.94 1.18
CA VAL A 334 9.53 9.26 2.41
C VAL A 334 8.69 8.05 2.75
N ILE A 335 8.90 7.47 3.93
CA ILE A 335 8.13 6.30 4.38
C ILE A 335 7.17 6.77 5.47
N ASP A 336 5.89 6.90 5.11
CA ASP A 336 4.85 7.31 6.04
C ASP A 336 4.40 6.13 6.90
N GLU A 337 4.05 6.43 8.17
CA GLU A 337 3.79 5.44 9.23
C GLU A 337 4.83 4.31 9.21
N SER A 338 6.11 4.70 9.20
CA SER A 338 7.27 3.82 8.95
C SER A 338 7.32 2.60 9.87
N HIS A 339 6.91 2.77 11.13
CA HIS A 339 6.80 1.68 12.12
C HIS A 339 5.83 0.54 11.71
N VAL A 340 4.99 0.77 10.70
CA VAL A 340 4.11 -0.25 10.06
C VAL A 340 4.63 -0.61 8.68
N SER A 341 5.00 0.40 7.87
CA SER A 341 5.40 0.21 6.48
C SER A 341 6.69 -0.62 6.35
N VAL A 342 7.69 -0.38 7.18
CA VAL A 342 8.97 -1.10 7.14
C VAL A 342 8.82 -2.59 7.48
N PRO A 343 8.17 -2.98 8.58
CA PRO A 343 7.88 -4.39 8.85
C PRO A 343 7.04 -5.07 7.77
N GLN A 344 6.12 -4.36 7.13
CA GLN A 344 5.32 -4.88 6.02
C GLN A 344 6.21 -5.23 4.82
N ILE A 345 7.12 -4.35 4.41
CA ILE A 345 8.08 -4.61 3.33
C ILE A 345 8.92 -5.85 3.65
N SER A 346 9.44 -5.95 4.87
CA SER A 346 10.26 -7.07 5.31
C SER A 346 9.52 -8.42 5.24
N ALA A 347 8.22 -8.44 5.55
CA ALA A 347 7.44 -9.67 5.60
C ALA A 347 6.94 -10.17 4.22
N MET A 348 6.86 -9.28 3.21
CA MET A 348 6.23 -9.59 1.91
C MET A 348 6.88 -10.76 1.17
N TYR A 349 8.21 -10.78 1.12
CA TYR A 349 8.95 -11.83 0.41
C TYR A 349 8.70 -13.24 0.97
N GLY A 350 8.67 -13.38 2.30
CA GLY A 350 8.48 -14.68 2.95
C GLY A 350 7.13 -15.33 2.63
N GLY A 351 6.06 -14.52 2.68
CA GLY A 351 4.71 -14.97 2.36
C GLY A 351 4.56 -15.43 0.91
N ASP A 352 5.07 -14.63 -0.05
CA ASP A 352 5.02 -14.99 -1.48
C ASP A 352 5.80 -16.28 -1.78
N ARG A 353 7.00 -16.42 -1.22
CA ARG A 353 7.84 -17.62 -1.42
C ARG A 353 7.19 -18.88 -0.86
N ALA A 354 6.59 -18.82 0.33
CA ALA A 354 5.93 -19.98 0.94
C ALA A 354 4.78 -20.50 0.06
N ARG A 355 3.95 -19.61 -0.44
CA ARG A 355 2.86 -19.94 -1.36
C ARG A 355 3.37 -20.60 -2.66
N LYS A 356 4.38 -20.01 -3.30
CA LYS A 356 4.95 -20.51 -4.56
C LYS A 356 5.70 -21.83 -4.41
N ARG A 357 6.24 -22.12 -3.23
CA ARG A 357 6.88 -23.41 -2.96
C ARG A 357 5.94 -24.57 -3.28
N ASN A 358 4.71 -24.53 -2.78
CA ASN A 358 3.73 -25.60 -3.05
C ASN A 358 3.42 -25.69 -4.56
N LEU A 359 3.27 -24.58 -5.26
CA LEU A 359 3.01 -24.58 -6.71
C LEU A 359 4.15 -25.23 -7.50
N VAL A 360 5.40 -25.00 -7.13
CA VAL A 360 6.57 -25.58 -7.80
C VAL A 360 6.78 -27.04 -7.39
N GLU A 361 6.74 -27.36 -6.09
CA GLU A 361 6.97 -28.71 -5.57
C GLU A 361 5.91 -29.73 -6.02
N TYR A 362 4.69 -29.27 -6.32
CA TYR A 362 3.59 -30.13 -6.78
C TYR A 362 3.33 -30.05 -8.30
N GLY A 363 4.23 -29.42 -9.06
CA GLY A 363 4.20 -29.45 -10.53
C GLY A 363 3.15 -28.55 -11.16
N PHE A 364 2.71 -27.47 -10.50
CA PHE A 364 1.82 -26.48 -11.09
C PHE A 364 2.56 -25.33 -11.78
N ARG A 365 3.78 -25.00 -11.33
CA ARG A 365 4.63 -23.96 -11.90
C ARG A 365 6.08 -24.37 -11.99
N LEU A 366 6.81 -23.81 -12.98
CA LEU A 366 8.26 -23.94 -13.06
C LEU A 366 8.97 -23.21 -11.92
N PRO A 367 10.21 -23.58 -11.57
CA PRO A 367 11.01 -22.86 -10.56
C PRO A 367 11.17 -21.36 -10.84
N ALA A 368 11.05 -20.91 -12.09
CA ALA A 368 11.05 -19.52 -12.47
C ALA A 368 9.97 -18.68 -11.77
N ALA A 369 8.88 -19.29 -11.31
CA ALA A 369 7.84 -18.63 -10.55
C ALA A 369 8.38 -17.99 -9.26
N PHE A 370 9.45 -18.50 -8.67
CA PHE A 370 10.11 -17.91 -7.51
C PHE A 370 10.75 -16.54 -7.81
N ASP A 371 11.06 -16.25 -9.07
CA ASP A 371 11.74 -15.02 -9.48
C ASP A 371 10.75 -13.88 -9.81
N ASN A 372 9.45 -14.19 -9.87
CA ASN A 372 8.37 -13.18 -9.84
C ASN A 372 7.97 -12.93 -8.39
N ARG A 373 8.64 -12.04 -7.71
CA ARG A 373 8.55 -11.83 -6.27
C ARG A 373 8.67 -10.35 -5.91
N PRO A 374 8.19 -9.93 -4.73
CA PRO A 374 8.59 -8.64 -4.20
C PRO A 374 10.10 -8.60 -3.92
N LEU A 375 10.65 -7.44 -3.77
CA LEU A 375 12.03 -7.28 -3.30
C LEU A 375 12.20 -7.95 -1.95
N ARG A 376 13.39 -8.48 -1.70
CA ARG A 376 13.83 -8.80 -0.34
C ARG A 376 14.09 -7.49 0.41
N PHE A 377 14.09 -7.54 1.72
CA PHE A 377 14.29 -6.33 2.52
C PHE A 377 15.65 -5.69 2.27
N GLU A 378 16.72 -6.49 2.17
CA GLU A 378 18.07 -6.04 1.86
C GLU A 378 18.14 -5.40 0.46
N GLU A 379 17.49 -6.00 -0.54
CA GLU A 379 17.41 -5.45 -1.89
C GLU A 379 16.67 -4.10 -1.91
N PHE A 380 15.65 -3.94 -1.08
CA PHE A 380 14.95 -2.67 -0.90
C PHE A 380 15.86 -1.64 -0.25
N GLN A 381 16.60 -2.00 0.81
CA GLN A 381 17.55 -1.10 1.48
C GLN A 381 18.64 -0.63 0.53
N ASP A 382 19.20 -1.50 -0.31
CA ASP A 382 20.24 -1.18 -1.30
C ASP A 382 19.77 -0.16 -2.37
N MET A 383 18.46 -0.03 -2.56
CA MET A 383 17.88 0.94 -3.50
C MET A 383 17.57 2.30 -2.85
N LEU A 384 17.63 2.42 -1.52
CA LEU A 384 17.43 3.69 -0.84
C LEU A 384 18.68 4.57 -0.99
N HIS A 385 18.48 5.82 -1.43
CA HIS A 385 19.56 6.81 -1.48
C HIS A 385 19.51 7.71 -0.24
N GLN A 386 18.37 8.36 -0.02
CA GLN A 386 18.08 9.14 1.19
C GLN A 386 16.64 8.88 1.61
N VAL A 387 16.41 8.67 2.91
CA VAL A 387 15.09 8.35 3.42
C VAL A 387 14.68 9.24 4.60
N ILE A 388 13.43 9.66 4.61
CA ILE A 388 12.79 10.28 5.77
C ILE A 388 11.72 9.32 6.27
N TYR A 389 11.93 8.77 7.45
CA TYR A 389 10.93 7.97 8.16
C TYR A 389 9.99 8.89 8.91
N VAL A 390 8.69 8.80 8.61
CA VAL A 390 7.65 9.63 9.23
C VAL A 390 6.80 8.77 10.12
N SER A 391 6.74 9.08 11.41
CA SER A 391 5.95 8.31 12.38
C SER A 391 5.62 9.13 13.63
N ALA A 392 4.50 8.84 14.26
CA ALA A 392 4.20 9.32 15.62
C ALA A 392 4.88 8.46 16.73
N THR A 393 5.28 7.23 16.35
CA THR A 393 5.88 6.22 17.24
C THR A 393 6.96 5.43 16.48
N PRO A 394 8.11 6.04 16.15
CA PRO A 394 9.18 5.37 15.41
C PRO A 394 9.60 4.06 16.07
N ALA A 395 9.98 3.06 15.26
CA ALA A 395 10.50 1.80 15.76
C ALA A 395 12.02 1.86 15.92
N ASP A 396 12.58 0.82 16.53
CA ASP A 396 14.02 0.78 16.80
C ASP A 396 14.86 0.74 15.52
N TYR A 397 14.31 0.14 14.46
CA TYR A 397 14.95 0.11 13.14
C TYR A 397 15.18 1.53 12.59
N GLU A 398 14.12 2.36 12.53
CA GLU A 398 14.25 3.74 12.00
C GLU A 398 15.19 4.59 12.84
N LEU A 399 15.16 4.40 14.17
CA LEU A 399 16.05 5.12 15.08
C LEU A 399 17.52 4.70 14.93
N GLN A 400 17.77 3.42 14.62
CA GLN A 400 19.12 2.91 14.35
C GLN A 400 19.63 3.43 13.00
N GLU A 401 18.83 3.37 11.94
CA GLU A 401 19.19 3.89 10.62
C GLU A 401 19.48 5.40 10.64
N ALA A 402 18.77 6.16 11.45
CA ALA A 402 18.97 7.59 11.63
C ALA A 402 20.03 7.92 12.71
N GLU A 403 20.79 6.93 13.21
CA GLU A 403 21.79 7.09 14.26
C GLU A 403 21.27 7.80 15.51
N GLY A 404 19.99 7.64 15.81
CA GLY A 404 19.29 8.26 16.95
C GLY A 404 18.92 9.73 16.74
N VAL A 405 19.18 10.31 15.57
CA VAL A 405 18.78 11.69 15.25
C VAL A 405 17.29 11.75 14.90
N VAL A 406 16.51 12.41 15.77
CA VAL A 406 15.06 12.53 15.61
C VAL A 406 14.69 14.00 15.51
N VAL A 407 13.95 14.36 14.48
CA VAL A 407 13.32 15.67 14.32
C VAL A 407 11.92 15.59 14.92
N GLU A 408 11.66 16.30 16.00
CA GLU A 408 10.36 16.29 16.66
C GLU A 408 9.42 17.36 16.09
N GLN A 409 8.16 16.97 15.90
CA GLN A 409 7.07 17.85 15.49
C GLN A 409 5.84 17.55 16.36
N LEU A 410 5.78 18.20 17.52
CA LEU A 410 4.83 17.91 18.59
C LEU A 410 3.67 18.93 18.66
N ILE A 411 3.86 20.10 18.08
CA ILE A 411 2.88 21.19 18.15
C ILE A 411 1.78 21.01 17.08
N ARG A 412 0.53 20.99 17.55
CA ARG A 412 -0.64 21.04 16.67
C ARG A 412 -1.04 22.51 16.44
N PRO A 413 -1.14 22.95 15.18
CA PRO A 413 -1.59 24.32 14.87
C PRO A 413 -2.98 24.67 15.44
N THR A 414 -3.83 23.66 15.66
CA THR A 414 -5.16 23.81 16.26
C THR A 414 -5.16 24.07 17.76
N GLY A 415 -4.01 23.93 18.42
CA GLY A 415 -3.88 24.03 19.87
C GLY A 415 -4.41 22.83 20.64
N LEU A 416 -4.94 21.79 19.98
CA LEU A 416 -5.48 20.60 20.64
C LEU A 416 -4.40 19.85 21.43
N LEU A 417 -4.73 19.53 22.68
CA LEU A 417 -3.85 18.83 23.62
C LEU A 417 -3.90 17.31 23.39
N ASP A 418 -2.81 16.61 23.74
CA ASP A 418 -2.89 15.17 23.92
C ASP A 418 -3.85 14.84 25.08
N PRO A 419 -4.61 13.70 24.97
CA PRO A 419 -5.62 13.37 25.97
C PRO A 419 -5.02 13.07 27.34
N GLU A 420 -5.77 13.31 28.40
CA GLU A 420 -5.43 12.82 29.72
C GLU A 420 -5.64 11.31 29.78
N ILE A 421 -4.67 10.60 30.36
CA ILE A 421 -4.74 9.16 30.59
C ILE A 421 -5.08 8.90 32.04
N ASP A 422 -6.23 8.27 32.27
CA ASP A 422 -6.73 7.84 33.57
C ASP A 422 -6.57 6.33 33.69
N VAL A 423 -5.92 5.85 34.74
CA VAL A 423 -5.75 4.40 34.99
C VAL A 423 -6.71 3.99 36.09
N ARG A 424 -7.58 3.02 35.78
CA ARG A 424 -8.61 2.52 36.68
C ARG A 424 -8.47 1.01 36.91
N PRO A 425 -8.92 0.47 38.06
CA PRO A 425 -8.89 -0.97 38.30
C PRO A 425 -9.67 -1.78 37.24
N SER A 426 -9.22 -3.00 36.97
CA SER A 426 -9.95 -3.93 36.08
C SER A 426 -11.21 -4.49 36.74
N GLU A 427 -11.32 -4.46 38.05
CA GLU A 427 -12.52 -4.84 38.78
C GLU A 427 -13.68 -3.88 38.45
N ASN A 428 -14.82 -4.43 38.01
CA ASN A 428 -16.01 -3.68 37.56
C ASN A 428 -15.74 -2.75 36.33
N GLN A 429 -14.72 -3.02 35.53
CA GLN A 429 -14.36 -2.20 34.37
C GLN A 429 -15.53 -1.99 33.39
N ILE A 430 -16.43 -2.95 33.25
CA ILE A 430 -17.56 -2.88 32.30
C ILE A 430 -18.64 -1.93 32.81
N ASP A 431 -18.94 -1.93 34.09
CA ASP A 431 -19.95 -1.04 34.66
C ASP A 431 -19.45 0.41 34.68
N ASP A 432 -18.18 0.63 35.04
CA ASP A 432 -17.53 1.94 34.98
C ASP A 432 -17.44 2.47 33.54
N LEU A 433 -17.13 1.60 32.58
CA LEU A 433 -17.12 1.93 31.15
C LEU A 433 -18.52 2.33 30.68
N LEU A 434 -19.57 1.62 31.09
CA LEU A 434 -20.96 1.93 30.72
C LEU A 434 -21.36 3.33 31.20
N ASP A 435 -21.02 3.69 32.44
CA ASP A 435 -21.29 5.03 32.98
C ASP A 435 -20.57 6.13 32.17
N GLU A 436 -19.31 5.92 31.82
CA GLU A 436 -18.55 6.87 30.97
C GLU A 436 -19.13 6.96 29.56
N ILE A 437 -19.58 5.87 28.97
CA ILE A 437 -20.25 5.85 27.66
C ILE A 437 -21.52 6.69 27.72
N LEU A 438 -22.39 6.47 28.70
CA LEU A 438 -23.65 7.19 28.83
C LEU A 438 -23.42 8.70 28.94
N GLN A 439 -22.45 9.14 29.74
CA GLN A 439 -22.11 10.55 29.85
C GLN A 439 -21.62 11.17 28.54
N ARG A 440 -20.94 10.40 27.66
CA ARG A 440 -20.44 10.86 26.36
C ARG A 440 -21.54 10.89 25.32
N THR A 441 -22.39 9.87 25.30
CA THR A 441 -23.52 9.77 24.36
C THR A 441 -24.55 10.88 24.59
N GLU A 442 -24.81 11.27 25.83
CA GLU A 442 -25.64 12.43 26.17
C GLU A 442 -25.13 13.75 25.56
N ARG A 443 -23.82 13.88 25.37
CA ARG A 443 -23.17 15.03 24.72
C ARG A 443 -23.08 14.90 23.20
N GLY A 444 -23.53 13.79 22.63
CA GLY A 444 -23.40 13.49 21.20
C GLY A 444 -21.98 13.14 20.76
N GLU A 445 -21.11 12.79 21.71
CA GLU A 445 -19.72 12.38 21.47
C GLU A 445 -19.64 10.89 21.16
N ARG A 446 -18.50 10.43 20.58
CA ARG A 446 -18.25 9.03 20.21
C ARG A 446 -17.19 8.39 21.08
N VAL A 447 -17.32 7.08 21.28
CA VAL A 447 -16.43 6.28 22.15
C VAL A 447 -15.80 5.14 21.34
N LEU A 448 -14.50 4.95 21.51
CA LEU A 448 -13.77 3.76 21.05
C LEU A 448 -13.39 2.88 22.22
N VAL A 449 -13.64 1.58 22.11
CA VAL A 449 -13.28 0.59 23.13
C VAL A 449 -12.37 -0.47 22.50
N THR A 450 -11.20 -0.71 23.10
CA THR A 450 -10.29 -1.76 22.63
C THR A 450 -10.28 -2.95 23.58
N THR A 451 -10.49 -4.14 22.98
CA THR A 451 -10.46 -5.44 23.66
C THR A 451 -9.23 -6.26 23.21
N LEU A 452 -8.97 -7.40 23.84
CA LEU A 452 -7.88 -8.31 23.49
C LEU A 452 -8.26 -9.36 22.46
N THR A 453 -9.53 -9.74 22.38
CA THR A 453 -10.01 -10.80 21.51
C THR A 453 -11.25 -10.40 20.72
N LYS A 454 -11.48 -11.05 19.57
CA LYS A 454 -12.69 -10.88 18.75
C LYS A 454 -13.95 -11.18 19.56
N ARG A 455 -13.94 -12.29 20.28
CA ARG A 455 -15.05 -12.74 21.13
C ARG A 455 -15.41 -11.69 22.19
N MET A 456 -14.41 -11.11 22.86
CA MET A 456 -14.68 -10.03 23.82
C MET A 456 -15.31 -8.80 23.14
N ALA A 457 -14.91 -8.48 21.91
CA ALA A 457 -15.50 -7.36 21.20
C ALA A 457 -16.98 -7.62 20.85
N GLU A 458 -17.30 -8.81 20.40
CA GLU A 458 -18.66 -9.24 20.08
C GLU A 458 -19.54 -9.28 21.34
N GLU A 459 -19.09 -9.97 22.41
CA GLU A 459 -19.80 -10.09 23.68
C GLU A 459 -20.03 -8.71 24.34
N LEU A 460 -19.02 -7.82 24.33
CA LEU A 460 -19.18 -6.48 24.87
C LEU A 460 -20.18 -5.64 24.05
N THR A 461 -20.15 -5.77 22.74
CA THR A 461 -21.11 -5.06 21.88
C THR A 461 -22.53 -5.53 22.16
N GLU A 462 -22.75 -6.84 22.29
CA GLU A 462 -24.06 -7.39 22.66
C GLU A 462 -24.52 -6.90 24.03
N TYR A 463 -23.63 -6.87 25.01
CA TYR A 463 -23.91 -6.33 26.35
C TYR A 463 -24.33 -4.85 26.27
N LEU A 464 -23.61 -4.01 25.50
CA LEU A 464 -23.93 -2.59 25.34
C LEU A 464 -25.29 -2.39 24.66
N LEU A 465 -25.60 -3.17 23.63
CA LEU A 465 -26.89 -3.14 22.92
C LEU A 465 -28.04 -3.51 23.86
N ASN A 466 -27.86 -4.49 24.74
CA ASN A 466 -28.82 -4.89 25.74
C ASN A 466 -29.08 -3.83 26.84
N HIS A 467 -28.17 -2.81 26.94
CA HIS A 467 -28.31 -1.67 27.83
C HIS A 467 -28.64 -0.37 27.09
N ASP A 468 -29.32 -0.48 25.92
CA ASP A 468 -29.80 0.64 25.09
C ASP A 468 -28.67 1.56 24.55
N VAL A 469 -27.42 1.10 24.54
CA VAL A 469 -26.29 1.82 23.93
C VAL A 469 -26.18 1.40 22.47
N ARG A 470 -26.18 2.35 21.56
CA ARG A 470 -25.96 2.10 20.14
C ARG A 470 -24.48 1.79 19.90
N ALA A 471 -24.15 0.52 19.77
CA ALA A 471 -22.81 0.04 19.60
C ALA A 471 -22.64 -0.81 18.34
N ASN A 472 -21.42 -0.84 17.81
CA ASN A 472 -21.01 -1.76 16.75
C ASN A 472 -19.61 -2.27 17.04
N TYR A 473 -19.19 -3.33 16.39
CA TYR A 473 -17.83 -3.87 16.56
C TYR A 473 -17.10 -3.98 15.24
N ILE A 474 -15.77 -4.09 15.34
CA ILE A 474 -14.87 -4.28 14.21
C ILE A 474 -13.71 -5.21 14.59
N HIS A 475 -13.43 -6.20 13.73
CA HIS A 475 -12.27 -7.09 13.88
C HIS A 475 -11.72 -7.53 12.51
N SER A 476 -10.70 -8.41 12.48
CA SER A 476 -9.98 -8.79 11.26
C SER A 476 -10.84 -9.43 10.17
N ASP A 477 -11.95 -10.07 10.53
CA ASP A 477 -12.80 -10.82 9.60
C ASP A 477 -13.80 -9.93 8.84
N ILE A 478 -13.92 -8.66 9.24
CA ILE A 478 -14.78 -7.68 8.56
C ILE A 478 -14.06 -7.15 7.33
N GLY A 479 -14.70 -7.23 6.18
CA GLY A 479 -14.16 -6.79 4.89
C GLY A 479 -13.85 -5.29 4.83
N THR A 480 -12.91 -4.88 3.98
CA THR A 480 -12.43 -3.49 3.90
C THR A 480 -13.54 -2.48 3.61
N LEU A 481 -14.46 -2.78 2.68
CA LEU A 481 -15.58 -1.89 2.35
C LEU A 481 -16.55 -1.74 3.53
N GLU A 482 -16.82 -2.82 4.23
CA GLU A 482 -17.67 -2.82 5.41
C GLU A 482 -17.05 -2.03 6.57
N ARG A 483 -15.72 -2.13 6.76
CA ARG A 483 -14.99 -1.29 7.73
C ARG A 483 -15.15 0.19 7.42
N VAL A 484 -14.96 0.60 6.17
CA VAL A 484 -15.14 2.00 5.76
C VAL A 484 -16.56 2.46 6.04
N LYS A 485 -17.56 1.61 5.78
CA LYS A 485 -18.97 1.89 6.08
C LYS A 485 -19.18 2.06 7.59
N ILE A 486 -18.73 1.11 8.43
CA ILE A 486 -18.83 1.18 9.89
C ILE A 486 -18.22 2.49 10.42
N MET A 487 -17.05 2.88 9.91
CA MET A 487 -16.39 4.11 10.32
C MET A 487 -17.18 5.37 9.91
N ASN A 488 -17.73 5.39 8.71
CA ASN A 488 -18.58 6.51 8.26
C ASN A 488 -19.89 6.57 9.06
N ASP A 489 -20.46 5.42 9.40
CA ASP A 489 -21.69 5.31 10.22
C ASP A 489 -21.43 5.82 11.66
N LEU A 490 -20.26 5.51 12.26
CA LEU A 490 -19.82 6.08 13.54
C LEU A 490 -19.76 7.62 13.47
N ARG A 491 -19.09 8.15 12.44
CA ARG A 491 -18.96 9.59 12.23
C ARG A 491 -20.31 10.27 11.99
N ALA A 492 -21.18 9.61 11.22
CA ALA A 492 -22.55 10.08 10.96
C ALA A 492 -23.47 9.98 12.18
N GLY A 493 -23.05 9.30 13.26
CA GLY A 493 -23.85 9.14 14.48
C GLY A 493 -24.92 8.08 14.39
N MET A 494 -24.80 7.13 13.46
CA MET A 494 -25.71 5.99 13.38
C MET A 494 -25.59 5.10 14.62
N PHE A 495 -24.41 5.08 15.23
CA PHE A 495 -24.15 4.49 16.54
C PHE A 495 -23.08 5.32 17.28
N ASP A 496 -22.90 5.09 18.59
CA ASP A 496 -22.09 5.95 19.46
C ASP A 496 -20.79 5.30 19.92
N VAL A 497 -20.77 3.96 19.99
CA VAL A 497 -19.65 3.18 20.50
C VAL A 497 -19.15 2.20 19.45
N LEU A 498 -17.82 2.23 19.20
CA LEU A 498 -17.16 1.24 18.38
C LEU A 498 -16.23 0.40 19.23
N VAL A 499 -16.47 -0.91 19.26
CA VAL A 499 -15.65 -1.89 19.98
C VAL A 499 -14.76 -2.66 19.02
N GLY A 500 -13.51 -2.90 19.36
CA GLY A 500 -12.65 -3.71 18.49
C GLY A 500 -11.32 -4.14 19.10
N VAL A 501 -10.70 -5.13 18.45
CA VAL A 501 -9.43 -5.70 18.91
C VAL A 501 -8.23 -4.85 18.52
N ASN A 502 -8.21 -4.35 17.31
CA ASN A 502 -7.09 -3.59 16.73
C ASN A 502 -7.62 -2.44 15.87
N LEU A 503 -8.49 -1.66 16.45
CA LEU A 503 -9.24 -0.57 15.77
C LEU A 503 -8.35 0.46 15.06
N LEU A 504 -7.04 0.47 15.30
CA LEU A 504 -6.35 1.74 15.39
C LEU A 504 -5.06 1.80 14.57
N ARG A 505 -4.76 0.77 13.80
CA ARG A 505 -3.57 0.74 12.93
C ARG A 505 -3.74 1.52 11.64
N GLU A 506 -4.97 1.80 11.22
CA GLU A 506 -5.23 2.35 9.90
C GLU A 506 -5.68 3.80 9.99
N GLY A 507 -4.79 4.77 9.90
CA GLY A 507 -4.96 6.18 9.51
C GLY A 507 -6.32 6.90 9.72
N LEU A 508 -7.16 6.40 10.61
CA LEU A 508 -8.52 6.89 10.83
C LEU A 508 -8.52 8.21 11.59
N ASP A 509 -9.07 9.22 10.97
CA ASP A 509 -9.24 10.54 11.53
C ASP A 509 -10.68 10.68 12.03
N LEU A 510 -10.86 10.57 13.35
CA LEU A 510 -12.16 10.58 14.04
C LEU A 510 -12.23 11.73 15.04
N PRO A 511 -12.43 12.97 14.60
CA PRO A 511 -12.51 14.12 15.50
C PRO A 511 -13.72 14.07 16.44
N GLU A 512 -14.72 13.24 16.15
CA GLU A 512 -15.91 13.04 16.96
C GLU A 512 -15.67 12.18 18.20
N VAL A 513 -14.54 11.45 18.26
CA VAL A 513 -14.20 10.57 19.39
C VAL A 513 -13.61 11.36 20.55
N SER A 514 -14.30 11.38 21.67
CA SER A 514 -13.87 12.04 22.90
C SER A 514 -13.32 11.08 23.94
N LEU A 515 -13.69 9.79 23.89
CA LEU A 515 -13.22 8.78 24.82
C LEU A 515 -12.61 7.57 24.10
N VAL A 516 -11.45 7.17 24.54
CA VAL A 516 -10.83 5.89 24.19
C VAL A 516 -10.66 5.06 25.46
N ALA A 517 -11.33 3.92 25.52
CA ALA A 517 -11.22 2.97 26.62
C ALA A 517 -10.38 1.76 26.21
N ILE A 518 -9.41 1.40 27.02
CA ILE A 518 -8.50 0.28 26.81
C ILE A 518 -8.73 -0.74 27.92
N LEU A 519 -9.43 -1.83 27.62
CA LEU A 519 -9.67 -2.90 28.58
C LEU A 519 -8.40 -3.76 28.72
N ASP A 520 -8.18 -4.27 29.93
CA ASP A 520 -7.03 -5.14 30.23
C ASP A 520 -5.69 -4.54 29.72
N ALA A 521 -5.43 -3.28 30.03
CA ALA A 521 -4.27 -2.56 29.53
C ALA A 521 -2.93 -3.09 30.07
N ASP A 522 -2.95 -3.83 31.20
CA ASP A 522 -1.80 -4.47 31.83
C ASP A 522 -1.45 -5.86 31.27
N LYS A 523 -2.25 -6.39 30.34
CA LYS A 523 -1.93 -7.65 29.66
C LYS A 523 -0.91 -7.41 28.57
N GLU A 524 0.37 -7.37 28.96
CA GLU A 524 1.47 -7.09 28.02
C GLU A 524 1.46 -8.03 26.83
N GLY A 525 1.70 -7.47 25.65
CA GLY A 525 1.72 -8.16 24.39
C GLY A 525 1.69 -7.16 23.22
N PHE A 526 1.62 -7.67 22.00
CA PHE A 526 1.63 -6.84 20.80
C PHE A 526 0.54 -5.74 20.79
N LEU A 527 -0.69 -6.05 21.26
CA LEU A 527 -1.82 -5.10 21.33
C LEU A 527 -1.71 -4.10 22.50
N ARG A 528 -0.84 -4.33 23.45
CA ARG A 528 -0.61 -3.50 24.65
C ARG A 528 0.83 -3.05 24.77
N SER A 529 1.60 -3.11 23.68
CA SER A 529 2.93 -2.50 23.61
C SER A 529 2.86 -0.98 23.73
N HIS A 530 3.93 -0.34 24.15
CA HIS A 530 4.03 1.13 24.24
C HIS A 530 3.55 1.81 22.94
N ARG A 531 3.99 1.33 21.78
CA ARG A 531 3.58 1.89 20.46
C ARG A 531 2.07 1.75 20.23
N SER A 532 1.51 0.58 20.49
CA SER A 532 0.07 0.32 20.32
C SER A 532 -0.75 1.20 21.28
N LEU A 533 -0.37 1.30 22.53
CA LEU A 533 -1.05 2.13 23.53
C LEU A 533 -0.99 3.63 23.15
N THR A 534 0.18 4.12 22.74
CA THR A 534 0.37 5.53 22.33
C THR A 534 -0.47 5.88 21.10
N GLN A 535 -0.54 4.99 20.11
CA GLN A 535 -1.39 5.21 18.92
C GLN A 535 -2.87 5.20 19.25
N THR A 536 -3.26 4.28 20.14
CA THR A 536 -4.64 4.17 20.63
C THR A 536 -5.04 5.43 21.38
N ALA A 537 -4.22 5.87 22.32
CA ALA A 537 -4.43 7.11 23.06
C ALA A 537 -4.53 8.33 22.11
N GLY A 538 -3.68 8.40 21.11
CA GLY A 538 -3.65 9.48 20.12
C GLY A 538 -4.95 9.64 19.30
N ARG A 539 -5.85 8.65 19.31
CA ARG A 539 -7.16 8.77 18.61
C ARG A 539 -8.10 9.76 19.31
N ALA A 540 -7.99 9.95 20.62
CA ALA A 540 -8.73 10.96 21.34
C ALA A 540 -8.12 12.38 21.24
N ALA A 541 -6.90 12.52 20.69
CA ALA A 541 -6.18 13.80 20.61
C ALA A 541 -6.77 14.80 19.59
N ARG A 542 -7.79 14.43 18.84
CA ARG A 542 -8.50 15.28 17.87
C ARG A 542 -9.75 15.94 18.44
N ASN A 543 -10.13 15.55 19.65
CA ASN A 543 -11.31 16.10 20.32
C ASN A 543 -10.86 17.01 21.47
N ILE A 544 -11.55 18.13 21.64
CA ILE A 544 -11.25 19.08 22.72
C ILE A 544 -11.48 18.47 24.11
N HIS A 545 -12.39 17.50 24.21
CA HIS A 545 -12.71 16.73 25.43
C HIS A 545 -12.05 15.35 25.46
N GLY A 546 -10.95 15.21 24.68
CA GLY A 546 -10.25 13.93 24.55
C GLY A 546 -9.77 13.37 25.88
N LYS A 547 -10.19 12.13 26.21
CA LYS A 547 -9.79 11.38 27.40
C LYS A 547 -9.48 9.92 27.03
N VAL A 548 -8.52 9.33 27.73
CA VAL A 548 -8.20 7.91 27.65
C VAL A 548 -8.39 7.27 29.01
N ILE A 549 -9.03 6.12 29.06
CA ILE A 549 -9.14 5.30 30.26
C ILE A 549 -8.43 3.98 29.99
N MET A 550 -7.45 3.64 30.82
CA MET A 550 -6.77 2.35 30.82
C MET A 550 -7.22 1.55 32.03
N TYR A 551 -7.93 0.45 31.80
CA TYR A 551 -8.31 -0.47 32.87
C TYR A 551 -7.18 -1.46 33.11
N ALA A 552 -6.60 -1.41 34.30
CA ALA A 552 -5.43 -2.19 34.66
C ALA A 552 -5.30 -2.30 36.18
N ASP A 553 -4.87 -3.45 36.68
CA ASP A 553 -4.57 -3.66 38.09
C ASP A 553 -3.12 -3.29 38.43
N THR A 554 -2.24 -3.31 37.42
CA THR A 554 -0.83 -2.93 37.54
C THR A 554 -0.41 -2.04 36.38
N ILE A 555 0.43 -1.03 36.66
CA ILE A 555 1.01 -0.20 35.60
C ILE A 555 2.26 -0.89 35.06
N THR A 556 2.17 -1.38 33.85
CA THR A 556 3.29 -2.01 33.14
C THR A 556 4.29 -0.98 32.59
N ASP A 557 5.48 -1.42 32.17
CA ASP A 557 6.48 -0.54 31.56
C ASP A 557 5.97 0.11 30.26
N SER A 558 5.19 -0.62 29.46
CA SER A 558 4.56 -0.10 28.25
C SER A 558 3.53 0.99 28.56
N MET A 559 2.70 0.80 29.57
CA MET A 559 1.76 1.80 30.05
C MET A 559 2.48 3.04 30.59
N ARG A 560 3.50 2.87 31.43
CA ARG A 560 4.28 3.97 32.01
C ARG A 560 4.90 4.84 30.94
N LYS A 561 5.59 4.26 29.98
CA LYS A 561 6.17 4.98 28.83
C LYS A 561 5.10 5.76 28.04
N THR A 562 3.91 5.18 27.86
CA THR A 562 2.80 5.85 27.15
C THR A 562 2.27 7.03 27.96
N ILE A 563 2.06 6.86 29.26
CA ILE A 563 1.56 7.91 30.16
C ILE A 563 2.56 9.07 30.22
N ASP A 564 3.83 8.77 30.46
CA ASP A 564 4.89 9.78 30.58
C ASP A 564 5.06 10.57 29.27
N GLU A 565 5.09 9.89 28.12
CA GLU A 565 5.24 10.54 26.82
C GLU A 565 4.00 11.39 26.46
N THR A 566 2.80 10.89 26.72
CA THR A 566 1.56 11.66 26.48
C THR A 566 1.49 12.90 27.37
N ALA A 567 1.90 12.78 28.64
CA ALA A 567 1.98 13.91 29.55
C ALA A 567 3.04 14.93 29.12
N ARG A 568 4.22 14.48 28.64
CA ARG A 568 5.27 15.33 28.08
C ARG A 568 4.74 16.13 26.88
N ARG A 569 4.12 15.47 25.91
CA ARG A 569 3.55 16.11 24.71
C ARG A 569 2.47 17.11 25.07
N ARG A 570 1.58 16.74 26.01
CA ARG A 570 0.52 17.62 26.52
C ARG A 570 1.09 18.89 27.16
N SER A 571 2.12 18.77 27.99
CA SER A 571 2.74 19.91 28.65
C SER A 571 3.44 20.86 27.67
N ILE A 572 4.10 20.33 26.65
CA ILE A 572 4.73 21.12 25.58
C ILE A 572 3.67 21.92 24.80
N GLN A 573 2.59 21.26 24.40
CA GLN A 573 1.49 21.91 23.67
C GLN A 573 0.80 22.98 24.53
N LEU A 574 0.57 22.71 25.82
CA LEU A 574 -0.06 23.64 26.75
C LEU A 574 0.77 24.91 26.89
N LYS A 575 2.08 24.75 27.13
CA LYS A 575 3.02 25.86 27.22
C LYS A 575 3.03 26.70 25.94
N TYR A 576 3.06 26.06 24.78
CA TYR A 576 3.00 26.74 23.50
C TYR A 576 1.68 27.52 23.31
N ASN A 577 0.55 26.93 23.71
CA ASN A 577 -0.75 27.60 23.65
C ASN A 577 -0.79 28.85 24.54
N GLU A 578 -0.24 28.78 25.76
CA GLU A 578 -0.16 29.90 26.69
C GLU A 578 0.71 31.02 26.14
N GLU A 579 1.92 30.71 25.64
CA GLU A 579 2.87 31.67 25.09
C GLU A 579 2.33 32.41 23.83
N HIS A 580 1.53 31.72 23.02
CA HIS A 580 0.99 32.24 21.75
C HIS A 580 -0.48 32.62 21.83
N HIS A 581 -1.10 32.57 23.03
CA HIS A 581 -2.52 32.88 23.25
C HIS A 581 -3.47 32.10 22.33
N ILE A 582 -3.17 30.79 22.12
CA ILE A 582 -3.97 29.89 21.28
C ILE A 582 -5.04 29.23 22.14
N THR A 583 -6.29 29.37 21.74
CA THR A 583 -7.40 28.59 22.29
C THR A 583 -7.61 27.35 21.45
N PRO A 584 -7.58 26.14 22.04
CA PRO A 584 -7.84 24.89 21.31
C PRO A 584 -9.17 24.94 20.57
N THR A 585 -9.16 24.57 19.30
CA THR A 585 -10.35 24.56 18.43
C THR A 585 -10.65 23.15 17.92
N GLN A 586 -11.92 22.77 18.01
CA GLN A 586 -12.39 21.47 17.51
C GLN A 586 -12.25 21.41 15.98
N ILE A 587 -11.70 20.32 15.46
CA ILE A 587 -11.64 20.07 14.03
C ILE A 587 -13.01 19.56 13.58
N VAL A 588 -13.60 20.24 12.60
CA VAL A 588 -14.80 19.81 11.91
C VAL A 588 -14.40 19.42 10.49
N LYS A 589 -14.55 18.17 10.14
CA LYS A 589 -14.33 17.67 8.77
C LYS A 589 -15.65 17.26 8.14
N ASP A 590 -15.90 17.75 6.94
CA ASP A 590 -17.00 17.25 6.11
C ASP A 590 -16.82 15.75 5.86
N ILE A 591 -17.92 15.01 5.98
CA ILE A 591 -17.97 13.58 5.63
C ILE A 591 -17.96 13.49 4.10
N LYS A 592 -16.79 13.65 3.47
CA LYS A 592 -16.63 13.39 2.04
C LYS A 592 -16.34 11.91 1.86
N ASN A 593 -17.11 11.25 1.01
CA ASN A 593 -16.80 9.91 0.53
C ASN A 593 -15.42 9.95 -0.16
N ALA A 594 -14.42 9.35 0.43
CA ALA A 594 -13.04 9.39 -0.03
C ALA A 594 -12.75 8.53 -1.27
N LEU A 595 -13.78 7.92 -1.87
CA LEU A 595 -13.70 7.23 -3.15
C LEU A 595 -14.84 7.72 -4.04
N PRO A 596 -14.59 8.05 -5.32
CA PRO A 596 -15.66 8.24 -6.28
C PRO A 596 -16.33 6.88 -6.50
N THR A 597 -17.34 6.58 -5.69
CA THR A 597 -18.23 5.46 -5.97
C THR A 597 -19.15 5.89 -7.10
N ASP A 598 -18.94 5.31 -8.28
CA ASP A 598 -19.89 5.32 -9.37
C ASP A 598 -21.24 4.72 -8.89
N LYS A 599 -22.09 5.59 -8.30
CA LYS A 599 -23.43 5.21 -7.81
C LYS A 599 -24.38 4.80 -8.92
N GLU A 600 -24.01 4.96 -10.18
CA GLU A 600 -24.92 4.67 -11.32
C GLU A 600 -24.70 3.32 -12.00
N LYS A 601 -23.52 2.67 -11.81
CA LYS A 601 -23.25 1.34 -12.43
C LYS A 601 -23.57 0.13 -11.53
N MET A 602 -23.92 0.34 -10.25
CA MET A 602 -24.26 -0.75 -9.32
C MET A 602 -25.72 -1.23 -9.40
N LYS A 603 -26.54 -0.70 -10.30
CA LYS A 603 -27.96 -1.12 -10.38
C LYS A 603 -28.23 -2.37 -11.21
N GLU A 604 -27.25 -2.96 -11.91
CA GLU A 604 -27.51 -4.07 -12.83
C GLU A 604 -26.64 -5.33 -12.75
N LYS A 605 -25.90 -5.56 -11.68
CA LYS A 605 -25.34 -6.90 -11.48
C LYS A 605 -25.61 -7.40 -10.07
N ARG A 606 -26.74 -8.07 -9.90
CA ARG A 606 -26.96 -9.04 -8.83
C ARG A 606 -25.94 -10.15 -9.01
N TYR A 607 -24.78 -10.03 -8.38
CA TYR A 607 -23.93 -11.19 -8.14
C TYR A 607 -24.39 -11.85 -6.84
N SER A 608 -24.98 -12.99 -7.02
CA SER A 608 -25.30 -13.92 -5.96
C SER A 608 -23.98 -14.38 -5.33
N THR A 609 -24.02 -14.38 -4.00
CA THR A 609 -23.44 -15.37 -3.10
C THR A 609 -21.94 -15.31 -2.79
N VAL A 610 -21.69 -15.34 -1.52
CA VAL A 610 -20.57 -15.91 -0.72
C VAL A 610 -19.13 -15.69 -1.21
N ALA A 611 -18.85 -15.72 -2.50
CA ALA A 611 -17.50 -15.47 -3.06
C ALA A 611 -17.09 -13.99 -3.10
N ALA A 612 -18.01 -13.04 -3.00
CA ALA A 612 -17.73 -11.62 -3.02
C ALA A 612 -17.27 -11.06 -1.63
N GLN A 613 -17.23 -11.87 -0.60
CA GLN A 613 -16.87 -11.47 0.77
C GLN A 613 -15.36 -11.57 1.07
N GLN A 614 -14.54 -12.10 0.16
CA GLN A 614 -13.09 -12.18 0.33
C GLN A 614 -12.38 -11.19 -0.59
N ALA A 615 -12.61 -9.89 -0.39
CA ALA A 615 -11.76 -8.88 -0.99
C ALA A 615 -10.32 -9.04 -0.49
N TYR A 616 -9.35 -9.00 -1.42
CA TYR A 616 -7.93 -8.99 -1.11
C TYR A 616 -7.61 -7.94 -0.04
N MET A 617 -7.17 -8.42 1.10
CA MET A 617 -6.43 -7.60 2.06
C MET A 617 -4.96 -7.65 1.63
N GLU A 618 -4.37 -6.51 1.29
CA GLU A 618 -2.90 -6.41 1.30
C GLU A 618 -2.44 -6.99 2.65
N PRO A 619 -1.49 -7.93 2.70
CA PRO A 619 -1.08 -8.54 3.96
C PRO A 619 -0.62 -7.43 4.89
N LEU A 620 -1.40 -7.15 5.91
CA LEU A 620 -0.99 -6.29 7.01
C LEU A 620 0.21 -6.96 7.67
N GLY A 621 1.34 -6.31 7.59
CA GLY A 621 2.66 -6.76 7.97
C GLY A 621 2.73 -7.95 8.91
N GLY A 622 3.30 -9.02 8.41
CA GLY A 622 3.95 -10.02 9.24
C GLY A 622 3.12 -11.15 9.77
N ALA A 623 2.06 -11.60 9.10
CA ALA A 623 1.41 -12.80 9.58
C ALA A 623 1.10 -13.78 8.44
N PHE A 624 1.99 -14.74 8.25
CA PHE A 624 1.71 -15.98 7.56
C PHE A 624 0.39 -16.62 8.07
N ALA A 625 0.14 -16.53 9.38
CA ALA A 625 -1.08 -16.98 10.03
C ALA A 625 -2.35 -16.15 9.73
N ALA A 626 -2.22 -14.97 9.13
CA ALA A 626 -3.37 -14.19 8.66
C ALA A 626 -3.74 -14.51 7.21
N ASP A 627 -2.95 -15.33 6.52
CA ASP A 627 -3.26 -15.82 5.18
C ASP A 627 -4.50 -16.74 5.27
N PRO A 628 -5.54 -16.54 4.45
CA PRO A 628 -6.70 -17.45 4.38
C PRO A 628 -6.31 -18.91 4.18
N ILE A 629 -5.17 -19.18 3.57
CA ILE A 629 -4.61 -20.51 3.36
C ILE A 629 -4.23 -21.15 4.70
N VAL A 630 -3.60 -20.42 5.60
CA VAL A 630 -3.16 -20.91 6.91
C VAL A 630 -4.36 -21.24 7.80
N GLN A 631 -5.46 -20.50 7.67
CA GLN A 631 -6.72 -20.81 8.37
C GLN A 631 -7.36 -22.13 7.92
N GLN A 632 -7.06 -22.59 6.71
CA GLN A 632 -7.57 -23.87 6.17
C GLN A 632 -6.59 -25.04 6.37
N MET A 633 -5.37 -24.83 6.86
CA MET A 633 -4.39 -25.89 7.14
C MET A 633 -4.94 -26.91 8.14
N THR A 634 -4.62 -28.20 7.93
CA THR A 634 -4.93 -29.24 8.90
C THR A 634 -4.03 -29.14 10.14
N HIS A 635 -4.40 -29.82 11.23
CA HIS A 635 -3.63 -29.90 12.46
C HIS A 635 -2.17 -30.31 12.22
N GLU A 636 -1.95 -31.35 11.45
CA GLU A 636 -0.62 -31.88 11.10
C GLU A 636 0.24 -30.88 10.28
N GLN A 637 -0.42 -30.07 9.45
CA GLN A 637 0.25 -29.03 8.66
C GLN A 637 0.60 -27.80 9.48
N LEU A 638 -0.25 -27.41 10.42
CA LEU A 638 0.06 -26.36 11.38
C LEU A 638 1.24 -26.77 12.26
N GLU A 639 1.29 -28.03 12.74
CA GLU A 639 2.44 -28.57 13.49
C GLU A 639 3.74 -28.52 12.68
N LYS A 640 3.68 -28.92 11.40
CA LYS A 640 4.84 -28.86 10.51
C LYS A 640 5.28 -27.42 10.26
N SER A 641 4.35 -26.50 10.02
CA SER A 641 4.65 -25.08 9.83
C SER A 641 5.26 -24.45 11.10
N ILE A 642 4.78 -24.82 12.28
CA ILE A 642 5.37 -24.43 13.57
C ILE A 642 6.80 -24.93 13.70
N ALA A 643 7.06 -26.19 13.34
CA ALA A 643 8.39 -26.77 13.38
C ALA A 643 9.37 -26.06 12.42
N ASP A 644 8.95 -25.80 11.18
CA ASP A 644 9.74 -25.11 10.16
C ASP A 644 10.02 -23.65 10.57
N THR A 645 9.01 -22.92 11.06
CA THR A 645 9.17 -21.53 11.54
C THR A 645 10.06 -21.49 12.79
N THR A 646 9.99 -22.52 13.65
CA THR A 646 10.87 -22.64 14.82
C THR A 646 12.34 -22.86 14.40
N ALA A 647 12.57 -23.62 13.35
CA ALA A 647 13.91 -23.81 12.81
C ALA A 647 14.47 -22.49 12.22
N MET A 648 13.64 -21.74 11.48
CA MET A 648 14.01 -20.42 10.94
C MET A 648 14.28 -19.41 12.07
N MET A 649 13.48 -19.39 13.12
CA MET A 649 13.71 -18.54 14.29
C MET A 649 15.06 -18.83 14.94
N LYS A 650 15.38 -20.11 15.15
CA LYS A 650 16.67 -20.53 15.75
C LYS A 650 17.85 -20.18 14.86
N GLN A 651 17.68 -20.26 13.53
CA GLN A 651 18.72 -19.86 12.58
C GLN A 651 18.95 -18.36 12.62
N ALA A 652 17.90 -17.55 12.54
CA ALA A 652 17.96 -16.08 12.65
C ALA A 652 18.62 -15.65 13.97
N ALA A 653 18.30 -16.32 15.10
CA ALA A 653 18.94 -16.06 16.37
C ALA A 653 20.44 -16.39 16.40
N LYS A 654 20.87 -17.45 15.70
CA LYS A 654 22.31 -17.80 15.53
C LYS A 654 23.04 -16.76 14.67
N ASP A 655 22.36 -16.23 13.67
CA ASP A 655 22.88 -15.24 12.76
C ASP A 655 22.84 -13.82 13.36
N LEU A 656 22.44 -13.71 14.65
CA LEU A 656 22.26 -12.46 15.42
C LEU A 656 21.22 -11.51 14.84
N ASP A 657 20.35 -11.99 13.96
CA ASP A 657 19.20 -11.25 13.47
C ASP A 657 18.02 -11.37 14.45
N PHE A 658 18.11 -10.62 15.54
CA PHE A 658 17.11 -10.66 16.61
C PHE A 658 15.75 -10.13 16.17
N LEU A 659 15.71 -9.25 15.14
CA LEU A 659 14.47 -8.72 14.62
C LEU A 659 13.68 -9.81 13.87
N GLN A 660 14.36 -10.54 13.00
CA GLN A 660 13.78 -11.65 12.25
C GLN A 660 13.44 -12.84 13.17
N ALA A 661 14.28 -13.10 14.17
CA ALA A 661 13.97 -14.11 15.19
C ALA A 661 12.71 -13.74 16.01
N ALA A 662 12.50 -12.48 16.34
CA ALA A 662 11.29 -12.01 17.02
C ALA A 662 10.03 -12.14 16.14
N GLN A 663 10.14 -11.85 14.84
CA GLN A 663 9.04 -12.03 13.89
C GLN A 663 8.62 -13.51 13.77
N TYR A 664 9.59 -14.41 13.63
CA TYR A 664 9.31 -15.86 13.61
C TYR A 664 8.72 -16.36 14.92
N ARG A 665 9.16 -15.85 16.07
CA ARG A 665 8.56 -16.17 17.37
C ARG A 665 7.09 -15.77 17.43
N ASP A 666 6.78 -14.56 17.01
CA ASP A 666 5.41 -14.02 17.02
C ASP A 666 4.51 -14.81 16.04
N GLU A 667 5.08 -15.28 14.94
CA GLU A 667 4.40 -16.16 14.00
C GLU A 667 4.13 -17.56 14.57
N ILE A 668 5.10 -18.13 15.29
CA ILE A 668 4.90 -19.41 15.99
C ILE A 668 3.75 -19.34 16.97
N ILE A 669 3.67 -18.27 17.76
CA ILE A 669 2.58 -18.06 18.72
C ILE A 669 1.23 -18.02 18.01
N ARG A 670 1.13 -17.37 16.85
CA ARG A 670 -0.10 -17.30 16.05
C ARG A 670 -0.50 -18.65 15.48
N LEU A 671 0.46 -19.40 14.92
CA LEU A 671 0.22 -20.75 14.40
C LEU A 671 -0.20 -21.70 15.50
N GLN A 672 0.39 -21.59 16.72
CA GLN A 672 -0.02 -22.36 17.89
C GLN A 672 -1.44 -22.01 18.33
N THR A 673 -1.80 -20.74 18.33
CA THR A 673 -3.17 -20.30 18.65
C THR A 673 -4.19 -20.87 17.66
N LEU A 674 -3.84 -20.90 16.36
CA LEU A 674 -4.70 -21.52 15.34
C LEU A 674 -4.79 -23.04 15.50
N LEU A 675 -3.70 -23.68 15.92
CA LEU A 675 -3.68 -25.13 16.20
C LEU A 675 -4.58 -25.49 17.39
N GLU A 676 -4.61 -24.67 18.43
CA GLU A 676 -5.48 -24.83 19.60
C GLU A 676 -6.96 -24.58 19.32
N GLN A 677 -7.27 -23.78 18.27
CA GLN A 677 -8.65 -23.47 17.85
C GLN A 677 -9.27 -24.52 16.93
N LYS A 678 -8.47 -25.47 16.40
CA LYS A 678 -8.89 -26.58 15.54
C LYS A 678 -8.84 -27.91 16.26
#